data_80b9e89694acec814edc0c7b362cdaee
#
_entry.id   80b9e89694acec814edc0c7b362cdaee
#
_cell.length_a   1.000
_cell.length_b   1.000
_cell.length_c   1.000
_cell.angle_alpha   90.00
_cell.angle_beta   90.00
_cell.angle_gamma   90.00
#
_symmetry.space_group_name_H-M   'P 1'
#
loop_
_entity.id
_entity.type
_entity.pdbx_description
1 polymer ?
#
loop_
_entity_poly.entity_id
_entity_poly.type
_entity_poly.pdbx_seq_one_letter_code
_entity_poly.pdbx_strand_id
1 'polypeptide(L)'
;MEHIHQKVITNDVRDTLYKDATEALLDYRIATGLAQAQVLQYHCNDRSLAMQLEAVSKDYASMRSFIKQGGIDPERHQMQKQIASRALEIVDAIHRNIRIETQGDDYANTYNACLTTDFSAETTTKLKRHYSKEDTAEGYILQDRIFGKLWTMGQLSRKETAILYDFIQEQQPLVKRYFVAGLLMALWEYFDLQKLQMLFMFMTEEDISVRTQATLTYVLVHLRYAKRLSLYPEDAVTTHTQHLNEEIRIIQHFLFIQKNCLKIYEQLAKNVKKYAQNGISEEERADFMQDAMRDRADLNPRTFVIAYHKPFFQKMSVWWMPYDKERTEVKEILAKAKDQSMVKLHDFLQQHCCDIDMYAIVQMLDMKGLGMKTSMFANPEEELDHELAVPEEHTPRIAYGLMIQNLYRFFSYSKWNKAYPSPFAMNVYLPAIPTLSHHFNVESLLQLHDMLMRTQAYNSALLCAHDIIAIKGSDEQMLLDCALCHQKLGNTKAALQCYRQAELLTGDEFWLLKQMAKCYMELDYHMEALDCLERVSALPETTTEDYLPEMADCLVKMNDYDKAQQCFFEMKYHNPDSPIAARGIIWCSFQMKLYEKARTHSNLFLERNESLTQQDYIVAGHIEWADGNWSGALAHYQHGIRLFIAKHSGKDIGEEWNFIHKDRETLQQHGITPSDMMLMYDILSAELDHTD
;
A
#
# COMPACT_ATOMS: atom_id res chain seq x y z
N MET A 1 41.94 -40.06 -4.23
CA MET A 1 40.52 -39.65 -4.15
C MET A 1 40.34 -38.79 -2.94
N GLU A 2 40.60 -37.51 -3.07
CA GLU A 2 40.33 -36.53 -2.02
C GLU A 2 38.85 -36.23 -2.01
N HIS A 3 38.15 -36.67 -0.97
CA HIS A 3 36.83 -36.16 -0.65
C HIS A 3 36.99 -34.69 -0.23
N ILE A 4 36.79 -33.77 -1.18
CA ILE A 4 36.65 -32.36 -0.88
C ILE A 4 35.35 -32.25 -0.04
N HIS A 5 35.52 -32.03 1.26
CA HIS A 5 34.42 -31.64 2.12
C HIS A 5 33.89 -30.30 1.61
N GLN A 6 32.86 -30.36 0.77
CA GLN A 6 32.10 -29.17 0.39
C GLN A 6 31.55 -28.53 1.66
N LYS A 7 31.96 -27.32 1.96
CA LYS A 7 31.40 -26.54 3.08
C LYS A 7 29.93 -26.37 2.82
N VAL A 8 29.10 -26.96 3.65
CA VAL A 8 27.64 -26.79 3.59
C VAL A 8 27.33 -25.31 3.75
N ILE A 9 26.78 -24.70 2.71
CA ILE A 9 26.33 -23.31 2.75
C ILE A 9 25.04 -23.21 3.57
N THR A 10 24.95 -22.21 4.45
CA THR A 10 23.67 -21.94 5.13
C THR A 10 22.67 -21.27 4.18
N ASN A 11 21.37 -21.46 4.43
CA ASN A 11 20.34 -20.87 3.60
C ASN A 11 20.49 -19.35 3.47
N ASP A 12 20.76 -18.64 4.58
CA ASP A 12 20.92 -17.19 4.58
C ASP A 12 22.08 -16.71 3.70
N VAL A 13 23.22 -17.42 3.72
CA VAL A 13 24.38 -17.07 2.89
C VAL A 13 24.11 -17.36 1.43
N ARG A 14 23.47 -18.51 1.12
CA ARG A 14 23.05 -18.87 -0.24
C ARG A 14 22.14 -17.79 -0.84
N ASP A 15 21.09 -17.42 -0.09
CA ASP A 15 20.06 -16.50 -0.56
C ASP A 15 20.62 -15.06 -0.67
N THR A 16 21.56 -14.68 0.18
CA THR A 16 22.27 -13.41 0.08
C THR A 16 23.14 -13.35 -1.17
N LEU A 17 23.97 -14.38 -1.42
CA LEU A 17 24.82 -14.46 -2.62
C LEU A 17 23.98 -14.43 -3.91
N TYR A 18 22.87 -15.16 -3.93
CA TYR A 18 21.93 -15.15 -5.04
C TYR A 18 21.36 -13.75 -5.29
N LYS A 19 20.90 -13.09 -4.24
CA LYS A 19 20.37 -11.73 -4.32
C LYS A 19 21.41 -10.74 -4.83
N ASP A 20 22.61 -10.75 -4.25
CA ASP A 20 23.70 -9.85 -4.62
C ASP A 20 24.14 -10.05 -6.08
N ALA A 21 24.24 -11.30 -6.54
CA ALA A 21 24.56 -11.62 -7.92
C ALA A 21 23.46 -11.11 -8.87
N THR A 22 22.20 -11.36 -8.53
CA THR A 22 21.03 -10.94 -9.32
C THR A 22 20.94 -9.43 -9.43
N GLU A 23 21.03 -8.70 -8.32
CA GLU A 23 21.00 -7.24 -8.30
C GLU A 23 22.17 -6.63 -9.09
N ALA A 24 23.37 -7.17 -8.95
CA ALA A 24 24.52 -6.70 -9.70
C ALA A 24 24.36 -6.87 -11.22
N LEU A 25 23.83 -8.01 -11.65
CA LEU A 25 23.59 -8.28 -13.07
C LEU A 25 22.46 -7.39 -13.65
N LEU A 26 21.40 -7.16 -12.89
CA LEU A 26 20.29 -6.28 -13.30
C LEU A 26 20.71 -4.79 -13.36
N ASP A 27 21.69 -4.38 -12.57
CA ASP A 27 22.26 -3.03 -12.59
C ASP A 27 23.47 -2.90 -13.55
N TYR A 28 23.69 -3.86 -14.45
CA TYR A 28 24.81 -3.92 -15.39
C TYR A 28 26.21 -3.92 -14.72
N ARG A 29 26.30 -4.22 -13.44
CA ARG A 29 27.57 -4.49 -12.74
C ARG A 29 28.03 -5.93 -13.01
N ILE A 30 28.15 -6.27 -14.30
CA ILE A 30 28.31 -7.66 -14.79
C ILE A 30 29.52 -8.36 -14.16
N ALA A 31 30.68 -7.68 -14.04
CA ALA A 31 31.87 -8.27 -13.41
C ALA A 31 31.60 -8.70 -11.96
N THR A 32 30.94 -7.86 -11.19
CA THR A 32 30.56 -8.13 -9.79
C THR A 32 29.56 -9.28 -9.72
N GLY A 33 28.52 -9.25 -10.57
CA GLY A 33 27.51 -10.31 -10.59
C GLY A 33 28.09 -11.67 -10.97
N LEU A 34 29.00 -11.74 -11.96
CA LEU A 34 29.69 -12.98 -12.33
C LEU A 34 30.62 -13.48 -11.22
N ALA A 35 31.32 -12.60 -10.52
CA ALA A 35 32.15 -12.99 -9.38
C ALA A 35 31.31 -13.59 -8.23
N GLN A 36 30.18 -12.98 -7.90
CA GLN A 36 29.23 -13.51 -6.91
C GLN A 36 28.65 -14.87 -7.37
N ALA A 37 28.29 -15.00 -8.65
CA ALA A 37 27.82 -16.23 -9.23
C ALA A 37 28.86 -17.36 -9.15
N GLN A 38 30.14 -17.06 -9.33
CA GLN A 38 31.23 -18.04 -9.18
C GLN A 38 31.36 -18.52 -7.72
N VAL A 39 31.21 -17.63 -6.74
CA VAL A 39 31.18 -18.00 -5.32
C VAL A 39 29.99 -18.93 -5.04
N LEU A 40 28.81 -18.60 -5.56
CA LEU A 40 27.61 -19.45 -5.43
C LEU A 40 27.82 -20.81 -6.11
N GLN A 41 28.41 -20.84 -7.32
CA GLN A 41 28.71 -22.07 -8.07
C GLN A 41 29.63 -23.04 -7.31
N TYR A 42 30.54 -22.56 -6.50
CA TYR A 42 31.41 -23.41 -5.67
C TYR A 42 30.61 -24.38 -4.79
N HIS A 43 29.38 -24.03 -4.45
CA HIS A 43 28.47 -24.84 -3.61
C HIS A 43 27.51 -25.72 -4.43
N CYS A 44 27.56 -25.66 -5.76
CA CYS A 44 26.72 -26.47 -6.67
C CYS A 44 27.52 -27.56 -7.33
N ASN A 45 27.00 -28.79 -7.33
CA ASN A 45 27.68 -29.95 -7.91
C ASN A 45 27.54 -30.07 -9.43
N ASP A 46 26.73 -29.21 -10.06
CA ASP A 46 26.47 -29.27 -11.49
C ASP A 46 27.62 -28.66 -12.31
N ARG A 47 28.42 -29.57 -12.92
CA ARG A 47 29.53 -29.17 -13.78
C ARG A 47 29.09 -28.46 -15.07
N SER A 48 27.91 -28.77 -15.57
CA SER A 48 27.37 -28.12 -16.78
C SER A 48 27.13 -26.64 -16.54
N LEU A 49 26.55 -26.28 -15.41
CA LEU A 49 26.33 -24.89 -15.01
C LEU A 49 27.66 -24.16 -14.78
N ALA A 50 28.66 -24.82 -14.20
CA ALA A 50 30.01 -24.25 -14.05
C ALA A 50 30.63 -23.91 -15.41
N MET A 51 30.55 -24.81 -16.39
CA MET A 51 31.05 -24.57 -17.76
C MET A 51 30.28 -23.44 -18.46
N GLN A 52 28.96 -23.35 -18.29
CA GLN A 52 28.16 -22.29 -18.86
C GLN A 52 28.51 -20.92 -18.23
N LEU A 53 28.70 -20.86 -16.92
CA LEU A 53 29.11 -19.64 -16.22
C LEU A 53 30.50 -19.17 -16.66
N GLU A 54 31.44 -20.12 -16.85
CA GLU A 54 32.78 -19.82 -17.36
C GLU A 54 32.72 -19.28 -18.80
N ALA A 55 31.86 -19.85 -19.66
CA ALA A 55 31.67 -19.37 -21.03
C ALA A 55 31.17 -17.94 -21.06
N VAL A 56 30.12 -17.61 -20.27
CA VAL A 56 29.59 -16.24 -20.16
C VAL A 56 30.64 -15.28 -19.60
N SER A 57 31.45 -15.72 -18.63
CA SER A 57 32.56 -14.93 -18.08
C SER A 57 33.62 -14.61 -19.11
N LYS A 58 33.95 -15.58 -20.00
CA LYS A 58 34.87 -15.39 -21.12
C LYS A 58 34.30 -14.43 -22.18
N ASP A 59 33.00 -14.57 -22.52
CA ASP A 59 32.32 -13.65 -23.46
C ASP A 59 32.43 -12.21 -22.95
N TYR A 60 32.16 -11.97 -21.67
CA TYR A 60 32.28 -10.66 -21.06
C TYR A 60 33.73 -10.12 -21.03
N ALA A 61 34.70 -10.99 -20.69
CA ALA A 61 36.12 -10.63 -20.68
C ALA A 61 36.62 -10.25 -22.09
N SER A 62 36.19 -10.99 -23.12
CA SER A 62 36.48 -10.70 -24.53
C SER A 62 35.93 -9.35 -24.96
N MET A 63 34.68 -9.04 -24.65
CA MET A 63 34.06 -7.76 -24.92
C MET A 63 34.84 -6.61 -24.25
N ARG A 64 35.21 -6.76 -22.98
CA ARG A 64 36.02 -5.77 -22.26
C ARG A 64 37.40 -5.56 -22.90
N SER A 65 38.06 -6.64 -23.31
CA SER A 65 39.38 -6.57 -23.97
C SER A 65 39.30 -5.83 -25.30
N PHE A 66 38.25 -6.11 -26.12
CA PHE A 66 38.01 -5.43 -27.39
C PHE A 66 37.86 -3.91 -27.23
N ILE A 67 37.02 -3.51 -26.25
CA ILE A 67 36.82 -2.08 -25.96
C ILE A 67 38.10 -1.43 -25.42
N LYS A 68 38.86 -2.14 -24.56
CA LYS A 68 40.15 -1.64 -24.02
C LYS A 68 41.19 -1.38 -25.11
N GLN A 69 41.14 -2.14 -26.21
CA GLN A 69 42.00 -1.97 -27.39
C GLN A 69 41.54 -0.88 -28.35
N GLY A 70 40.49 -0.09 -27.98
CA GLY A 70 39.96 0.99 -28.79
C GLY A 70 38.88 0.54 -29.80
N GLY A 71 38.40 -0.70 -29.72
CA GLY A 71 37.31 -1.17 -30.56
C GLY A 71 35.99 -0.44 -30.25
N ILE A 72 35.27 -0.05 -31.28
CA ILE A 72 33.94 0.57 -31.19
C ILE A 72 32.93 -0.47 -31.69
N ASP A 73 32.03 -0.89 -30.82
CA ASP A 73 30.93 -1.80 -31.18
C ASP A 73 29.60 -1.10 -30.97
N PRO A 74 28.84 -0.82 -32.03
CA PRO A 74 27.51 -0.24 -31.93
C PRO A 74 26.51 -1.12 -31.17
N GLU A 75 26.68 -2.45 -31.22
CA GLU A 75 25.79 -3.43 -30.58
C GLU A 75 26.22 -3.80 -29.17
N ARG A 76 27.24 -3.17 -28.61
CA ARG A 76 27.74 -3.48 -27.26
C ARG A 76 26.67 -3.54 -26.19
N HIS A 77 25.69 -2.64 -26.28
CA HIS A 77 24.59 -2.60 -25.31
C HIS A 77 23.70 -3.83 -25.39
N GLN A 78 23.41 -4.28 -26.62
CA GLN A 78 22.68 -5.52 -26.88
C GLN A 78 23.46 -6.75 -26.35
N MET A 79 24.76 -6.78 -26.60
CA MET A 79 25.63 -7.85 -26.07
C MET A 79 25.65 -7.84 -24.52
N GLN A 80 25.71 -6.68 -23.87
CA GLN A 80 25.62 -6.57 -22.42
C GLN A 80 24.30 -7.14 -21.89
N LYS A 81 23.17 -6.83 -22.54
CA LYS A 81 21.87 -7.40 -22.20
C LYS A 81 21.85 -8.93 -22.32
N GLN A 82 22.39 -9.46 -23.41
CA GLN A 82 22.48 -10.90 -23.64
C GLN A 82 23.36 -11.62 -22.62
N ILE A 83 24.52 -11.03 -22.27
CA ILE A 83 25.41 -11.56 -21.25
C ILE A 83 24.71 -11.55 -19.88
N ALA A 84 24.05 -10.45 -19.52
CA ALA A 84 23.34 -10.31 -18.25
C ALA A 84 22.17 -11.29 -18.14
N SER A 85 21.34 -11.44 -19.19
CA SER A 85 20.22 -12.38 -19.19
C SER A 85 20.67 -13.84 -19.06
N ARG A 86 21.69 -14.26 -19.84
CA ARG A 86 22.27 -15.61 -19.74
C ARG A 86 22.89 -15.86 -18.36
N ALA A 87 23.62 -14.87 -17.80
CA ALA A 87 24.18 -14.99 -16.46
C ALA A 87 23.09 -15.17 -15.40
N LEU A 88 21.98 -14.41 -15.50
CA LEU A 88 20.83 -14.53 -14.58
C LEU A 88 20.16 -15.91 -14.66
N GLU A 89 20.00 -16.46 -15.86
CA GLU A 89 19.44 -17.81 -16.07
C GLU A 89 20.32 -18.89 -15.39
N ILE A 90 21.64 -18.75 -15.51
CA ILE A 90 22.60 -19.67 -14.89
C ILE A 90 22.58 -19.51 -13.36
N VAL A 91 22.54 -18.28 -12.85
CA VAL A 91 22.46 -17.99 -11.40
C VAL A 91 21.18 -18.58 -10.80
N ASP A 92 20.04 -18.45 -11.46
CA ASP A 92 18.77 -19.07 -11.05
C ASP A 92 18.90 -20.60 -10.98
N ALA A 93 19.50 -21.22 -12.01
CA ALA A 93 19.68 -22.67 -12.06
C ALA A 93 20.64 -23.16 -10.96
N ILE A 94 21.74 -22.45 -10.71
CA ILE A 94 22.67 -22.75 -9.63
C ILE A 94 21.98 -22.69 -8.28
N HIS A 95 21.32 -21.58 -8.00
CA HIS A 95 20.60 -21.38 -6.72
C HIS A 95 19.54 -22.47 -6.50
N ARG A 96 18.77 -22.80 -7.54
CA ARG A 96 17.78 -23.86 -7.51
C ARG A 96 18.41 -25.22 -7.21
N ASN A 97 19.50 -25.58 -7.87
CA ASN A 97 20.16 -26.88 -7.67
C ASN A 97 20.74 -27.01 -6.27
N ILE A 98 21.40 -25.96 -5.75
CA ILE A 98 21.88 -25.95 -4.35
C ILE A 98 20.70 -26.16 -3.38
N ARG A 99 19.57 -25.47 -3.60
CA ARG A 99 18.38 -25.58 -2.77
C ARG A 99 17.80 -27.00 -2.74
N ILE A 100 17.76 -27.66 -3.87
CA ILE A 100 17.32 -29.06 -3.98
C ILE A 100 18.32 -30.01 -3.29
N GLU A 101 19.61 -29.80 -3.46
CA GLU A 101 20.68 -30.63 -2.89
C GLU A 101 20.76 -30.49 -1.35
N THR A 102 20.58 -29.28 -0.84
CA THR A 102 20.70 -29.01 0.60
C THR A 102 19.52 -29.53 1.43
N GLN A 103 18.39 -29.84 0.81
CA GLN A 103 17.14 -30.32 1.40
C GLN A 103 16.75 -29.56 2.68
N GLY A 104 15.52 -29.22 2.89
CA GLY A 104 15.13 -28.59 4.14
C GLY A 104 14.00 -27.57 4.02
N ASP A 105 13.54 -27.30 2.81
CA ASP A 105 12.38 -26.46 2.59
C ASP A 105 11.28 -27.21 1.79
N ASP A 106 10.08 -26.62 1.78
CA ASP A 106 8.93 -27.22 1.11
C ASP A 106 9.11 -27.32 -0.41
N TYR A 107 9.96 -26.49 -1.03
CA TYR A 107 10.28 -26.55 -2.45
C TYR A 107 11.06 -27.81 -2.79
N ALA A 108 12.16 -28.09 -2.09
CA ALA A 108 12.99 -29.26 -2.28
C ALA A 108 12.22 -30.56 -1.97
N ASN A 109 11.43 -30.54 -0.88
CA ASN A 109 10.57 -31.66 -0.51
C ASN A 109 9.53 -31.97 -1.59
N THR A 110 8.89 -30.95 -2.15
CA THR A 110 7.91 -31.08 -3.24
C THR A 110 8.57 -31.58 -4.51
N TYR A 111 9.74 -31.04 -4.87
CA TYR A 111 10.51 -31.52 -6.01
C TYR A 111 10.78 -33.02 -5.93
N ASN A 112 11.29 -33.51 -4.79
CA ASN A 112 11.59 -34.90 -4.55
C ASN A 112 10.33 -35.80 -4.60
N ALA A 113 9.22 -35.34 -4.05
CA ALA A 113 7.94 -36.06 -4.06
C ALA A 113 7.33 -36.17 -5.47
N CYS A 114 7.69 -35.26 -6.39
CA CYS A 114 7.14 -35.19 -7.74
C CYS A 114 8.11 -35.69 -8.84
N LEU A 115 9.26 -36.28 -8.45
CA LEU A 115 10.27 -36.73 -9.41
C LEU A 115 9.74 -37.73 -10.46
N THR A 116 8.87 -38.67 -10.05
CA THR A 116 8.27 -39.69 -10.92
C THR A 116 7.05 -39.23 -11.70
N THR A 117 6.59 -37.99 -11.48
CA THR A 117 5.46 -37.42 -12.19
C THR A 117 5.94 -36.90 -13.55
N ASP A 118 5.24 -37.29 -14.60
CA ASP A 118 5.54 -36.90 -16.00
C ASP A 118 4.32 -36.27 -16.68
N PHE A 119 4.51 -35.77 -17.88
CA PHE A 119 3.48 -35.18 -18.75
C PHE A 119 3.18 -36.10 -19.93
N SER A 120 3.10 -37.40 -19.68
CA SER A 120 2.85 -38.41 -20.71
C SER A 120 1.37 -38.57 -21.03
N ALA A 121 1.10 -39.23 -22.19
CA ALA A 121 -0.26 -39.62 -22.56
C ALA A 121 -0.90 -40.60 -21.58
N GLU A 122 -0.09 -41.38 -20.84
CA GLU A 122 -0.59 -42.25 -19.76
C GLU A 122 -1.12 -41.40 -18.57
N THR A 123 -0.38 -40.38 -18.18
CA THR A 123 -0.79 -39.44 -17.12
C THR A 123 -2.06 -38.70 -17.53
N THR A 124 -2.16 -38.20 -18.78
CA THR A 124 -3.39 -37.61 -19.31
C THR A 124 -4.57 -38.61 -19.26
N THR A 125 -4.35 -39.86 -19.60
CA THR A 125 -5.40 -40.87 -19.57
C THR A 125 -5.88 -41.14 -18.13
N LYS A 126 -4.97 -41.19 -17.15
CA LYS A 126 -5.33 -41.29 -15.72
C LYS A 126 -6.17 -40.11 -15.26
N LEU A 127 -5.82 -38.87 -15.64
CA LEU A 127 -6.64 -37.67 -15.32
C LEU A 127 -8.02 -37.74 -15.99
N LYS A 128 -8.12 -38.17 -17.26
CA LYS A 128 -9.40 -38.31 -17.98
C LYS A 128 -10.33 -39.36 -17.33
N ARG A 129 -9.80 -40.46 -16.81
CA ARG A 129 -10.58 -41.44 -16.04
C ARG A 129 -11.14 -40.87 -14.76
N HIS A 130 -10.37 -40.01 -14.07
CA HIS A 130 -10.84 -39.31 -12.88
C HIS A 130 -12.08 -38.46 -13.21
N TYR A 131 -12.13 -37.75 -14.34
CA TYR A 131 -13.31 -36.97 -14.73
C TYR A 131 -14.52 -37.84 -15.07
N SER A 132 -14.32 -39.09 -15.50
CA SER A 132 -15.43 -40.04 -15.72
C SER A 132 -15.96 -40.71 -14.44
N LYS A 133 -15.51 -40.28 -13.26
CA LYS A 133 -15.90 -40.76 -11.91
C LYS A 133 -15.48 -42.20 -11.58
N GLU A 134 -14.55 -42.78 -12.32
CA GLU A 134 -14.08 -44.13 -12.05
C GLU A 134 -13.12 -44.22 -10.87
N ASP A 135 -12.34 -43.14 -10.60
CA ASP A 135 -11.39 -43.10 -9.47
C ASP A 135 -11.08 -41.65 -9.02
N THR A 136 -11.95 -41.09 -8.17
CA THR A 136 -11.92 -39.67 -7.84
C THR A 136 -10.77 -39.26 -6.89
N ALA A 137 -10.39 -40.11 -5.94
CA ALA A 137 -9.38 -39.77 -4.93
C ALA A 137 -7.95 -39.76 -5.51
N GLU A 138 -7.60 -40.80 -6.32
CA GLU A 138 -6.29 -40.87 -6.96
C GLU A 138 -6.09 -39.75 -7.98
N GLY A 139 -7.15 -39.33 -8.67
CA GLY A 139 -7.10 -38.23 -9.62
C GLY A 139 -6.74 -36.89 -8.96
N TYR A 140 -7.31 -36.57 -7.79
CA TYR A 140 -6.97 -35.34 -7.04
C TYR A 140 -5.53 -35.38 -6.52
N ILE A 141 -5.05 -36.52 -6.03
CA ILE A 141 -3.65 -36.70 -5.62
C ILE A 141 -2.71 -36.49 -6.82
N LEU A 142 -3.08 -37.00 -8.01
CA LEU A 142 -2.29 -36.80 -9.23
C LEU A 142 -2.25 -35.33 -9.66
N GLN A 143 -3.38 -34.62 -9.60
CA GLN A 143 -3.43 -33.16 -9.87
C GLN A 143 -2.50 -32.38 -8.94
N ASP A 144 -2.52 -32.67 -7.63
CA ASP A 144 -1.65 -32.03 -6.66
C ASP A 144 -0.17 -32.32 -6.94
N ARG A 145 0.18 -33.54 -7.38
CA ARG A 145 1.55 -33.91 -7.78
C ARG A 145 1.99 -33.17 -9.06
N ILE A 146 1.08 -33.03 -10.03
CA ILE A 146 1.36 -32.29 -11.26
C ILE A 146 1.58 -30.82 -10.93
N PHE A 147 0.74 -30.22 -10.08
CA PHE A 147 0.96 -28.85 -9.60
C PHE A 147 2.34 -28.71 -8.94
N GLY A 148 2.70 -29.62 -8.05
CA GLY A 148 4.02 -29.63 -7.40
C GLY A 148 5.17 -29.76 -8.40
N LYS A 149 5.01 -30.58 -9.45
CA LYS A 149 5.98 -30.70 -10.55
C LYS A 149 6.11 -29.41 -11.34
N LEU A 150 5.00 -28.76 -11.70
CA LEU A 150 4.98 -27.48 -12.38
C LEU A 150 5.67 -26.39 -11.57
N TRP A 151 5.34 -26.27 -10.29
CA TRP A 151 5.95 -25.29 -9.38
C TRP A 151 7.46 -25.47 -9.28
N THR A 152 7.96 -26.71 -9.16
CA THR A 152 9.38 -26.98 -8.86
C THR A 152 10.22 -27.28 -10.11
N MET A 153 9.64 -27.21 -11.31
CA MET A 153 10.39 -27.47 -12.54
C MET A 153 11.40 -26.35 -12.84
N GLY A 154 12.54 -26.73 -13.41
CA GLY A 154 13.59 -25.80 -13.85
C GLY A 154 13.20 -25.05 -15.13
N GLN A 155 14.21 -24.46 -15.76
CA GLN A 155 14.06 -23.80 -17.07
C GLN A 155 13.65 -24.81 -18.15
N LEU A 156 12.78 -24.37 -19.05
CA LEU A 156 12.26 -25.18 -20.14
C LEU A 156 13.01 -24.94 -21.45
N SER A 157 13.28 -26.00 -22.18
CA SER A 157 13.59 -25.89 -23.58
C SER A 157 12.30 -25.71 -24.40
N ARG A 158 12.43 -25.22 -25.64
CA ARG A 158 11.28 -25.09 -26.57
C ARG A 158 10.51 -26.40 -26.78
N LYS A 159 11.21 -27.54 -26.79
CA LYS A 159 10.59 -28.85 -26.95
C LYS A 159 9.78 -29.26 -25.73
N GLU A 160 10.32 -29.02 -24.53
CA GLU A 160 9.61 -29.29 -23.28
C GLU A 160 8.41 -28.37 -23.11
N THR A 161 8.53 -27.12 -23.52
CA THR A 161 7.43 -26.15 -23.53
C THR A 161 6.27 -26.64 -24.40
N ALA A 162 6.53 -27.15 -25.61
CA ALA A 162 5.49 -27.68 -26.48
C ALA A 162 4.78 -28.89 -25.84
N ILE A 163 5.55 -29.85 -25.31
CA ILE A 163 4.99 -31.03 -24.65
C ILE A 163 4.12 -30.64 -23.46
N LEU A 164 4.59 -29.70 -22.66
CA LEU A 164 3.86 -29.22 -21.49
C LEU A 164 2.59 -28.47 -21.87
N TYR A 165 2.67 -27.62 -22.89
CA TYR A 165 1.51 -26.90 -23.39
C TYR A 165 0.43 -27.87 -23.87
N ASP A 166 0.78 -28.85 -24.73
CA ASP A 166 -0.16 -29.86 -25.25
C ASP A 166 -0.79 -30.64 -24.11
N PHE A 167 0.00 -31.03 -23.10
CA PHE A 167 -0.48 -31.76 -21.94
C PHE A 167 -1.52 -30.91 -21.14
N ILE A 168 -1.25 -29.62 -20.88
CA ILE A 168 -2.18 -28.76 -20.16
C ILE A 168 -3.43 -28.48 -21.00
N GLN A 169 -3.24 -28.32 -22.34
CA GLN A 169 -4.32 -28.01 -23.28
C GLN A 169 -5.38 -29.12 -23.36
N GLU A 170 -4.99 -30.34 -23.15
CA GLU A 170 -5.90 -31.50 -23.14
C GLU A 170 -6.77 -31.61 -21.87
N GLN A 171 -6.55 -30.77 -20.84
CA GLN A 171 -7.28 -30.86 -19.57
C GLN A 171 -8.61 -30.08 -19.62
N GLN A 172 -9.51 -30.40 -18.67
CA GLN A 172 -10.74 -29.63 -18.46
C GLN A 172 -10.40 -28.22 -17.94
N PRO A 173 -11.24 -27.20 -18.16
CA PRO A 173 -10.96 -25.82 -17.82
C PRO A 173 -10.52 -25.60 -16.36
N LEU A 174 -11.20 -26.21 -15.40
CA LEU A 174 -10.87 -26.08 -13.98
C LEU A 174 -9.46 -26.59 -13.66
N VAL A 175 -9.07 -27.75 -14.23
CA VAL A 175 -7.73 -28.32 -14.03
C VAL A 175 -6.68 -27.56 -14.85
N LYS A 176 -7.03 -27.09 -16.02
CA LYS A 176 -6.19 -26.21 -16.84
C LYS A 176 -5.84 -24.94 -16.07
N ARG A 177 -6.83 -24.27 -15.47
CA ARG A 177 -6.65 -23.11 -14.59
C ARG A 177 -5.70 -23.42 -13.41
N TYR A 178 -5.88 -24.59 -12.77
CA TYR A 178 -5.04 -25.02 -11.66
C TYR A 178 -3.57 -25.21 -12.09
N PHE A 179 -3.32 -25.78 -13.27
CA PHE A 179 -1.97 -25.97 -13.78
C PHE A 179 -1.34 -24.64 -14.23
N VAL A 180 -2.12 -23.71 -14.77
CA VAL A 180 -1.65 -22.35 -15.06
C VAL A 180 -1.27 -21.61 -13.76
N ALA A 181 -1.99 -21.85 -12.66
CA ALA A 181 -1.57 -21.33 -11.33
C ALA A 181 -0.25 -21.99 -10.84
N GLY A 182 0.01 -23.24 -11.20
CA GLY A 182 1.31 -23.88 -10.99
C GLY A 182 2.46 -23.20 -11.76
N LEU A 183 2.18 -22.73 -12.98
CA LEU A 183 3.14 -21.92 -13.75
C LEU A 183 3.37 -20.54 -13.12
N LEU A 184 2.35 -19.92 -12.51
CA LEU A 184 2.53 -18.69 -11.72
C LEU A 184 3.55 -18.93 -10.62
N MET A 185 3.39 -20.00 -9.84
CA MET A 185 4.33 -20.30 -8.75
C MET A 185 5.73 -20.61 -9.23
N ALA A 186 5.87 -21.29 -10.38
CA ALA A 186 7.17 -21.54 -10.99
C ALA A 186 7.86 -20.23 -11.42
N LEU A 187 7.12 -19.34 -12.09
CA LEU A 187 7.60 -18.03 -12.51
C LEU A 187 7.81 -17.07 -11.32
N TRP A 188 7.05 -17.23 -10.25
CA TRP A 188 7.26 -16.45 -9.02
C TRP A 188 8.54 -16.87 -8.29
N GLU A 189 8.95 -18.12 -8.44
CA GLU A 189 10.20 -18.65 -7.91
C GLU A 189 11.41 -18.20 -8.74
N TYR A 190 11.42 -18.57 -10.02
CA TYR A 190 12.49 -18.26 -10.98
C TYR A 190 11.91 -17.83 -12.31
N PHE A 191 12.48 -16.77 -12.88
CA PHE A 191 12.07 -16.31 -14.22
C PHE A 191 12.43 -17.33 -15.30
N ASP A 192 11.51 -17.58 -16.21
CA ASP A 192 11.69 -18.44 -17.37
C ASP A 192 10.93 -17.87 -18.57
N LEU A 193 11.68 -17.48 -19.61
CA LEU A 193 11.12 -16.89 -20.82
C LEU A 193 10.15 -17.85 -21.55
N GLN A 194 10.45 -19.14 -21.57
CA GLN A 194 9.61 -20.14 -22.27
C GLN A 194 8.27 -20.31 -21.53
N LYS A 195 8.26 -20.32 -20.22
CA LYS A 195 7.02 -20.36 -19.44
C LYS A 195 6.20 -19.08 -19.62
N LEU A 196 6.87 -17.91 -19.67
CA LEU A 196 6.18 -16.65 -19.97
C LEU A 196 5.52 -16.67 -21.36
N GLN A 197 6.25 -17.12 -22.37
CA GLN A 197 5.70 -17.22 -23.73
C GLN A 197 4.57 -18.24 -23.84
N MET A 198 4.60 -19.32 -23.06
CA MET A 198 3.50 -20.28 -22.99
C MET A 198 2.22 -19.65 -22.45
N LEU A 199 2.32 -18.70 -21.51
CA LEU A 199 1.14 -17.99 -21.01
C LEU A 199 0.42 -17.22 -22.12
N PHE A 200 1.13 -16.69 -23.14
CA PHE A 200 0.52 -15.96 -24.26
C PHE A 200 -0.54 -16.80 -24.97
N MET A 201 -0.34 -18.12 -25.06
CA MET A 201 -1.30 -19.02 -25.66
C MET A 201 -2.52 -19.22 -24.76
N PHE A 202 -2.35 -19.35 -23.45
CA PHE A 202 -3.47 -19.45 -22.50
C PHE A 202 -4.26 -18.15 -22.34
N MET A 203 -3.65 -16.99 -22.62
CA MET A 203 -4.34 -15.69 -22.63
C MET A 203 -5.32 -15.53 -23.80
N THR A 204 -5.32 -16.42 -24.77
CA THR A 204 -6.27 -16.45 -25.91
C THR A 204 -7.37 -17.51 -25.76
N GLU A 205 -7.43 -18.21 -24.62
CA GLU A 205 -8.43 -19.24 -24.35
C GLU A 205 -9.85 -18.64 -24.28
N GLU A 206 -10.83 -19.43 -24.77
CA GLU A 206 -12.25 -19.04 -24.68
C GLU A 206 -12.76 -19.10 -23.25
N ASP A 207 -12.28 -20.08 -22.46
CA ASP A 207 -12.65 -20.19 -21.04
C ASP A 207 -12.10 -19.01 -20.24
N ILE A 208 -13.02 -18.22 -19.68
CA ILE A 208 -12.70 -17.00 -18.91
C ILE A 208 -11.78 -17.30 -17.74
N SER A 209 -11.99 -18.41 -17.03
CA SER A 209 -11.22 -18.74 -15.83
C SER A 209 -9.77 -19.07 -16.11
N VAL A 210 -9.49 -19.72 -17.24
CA VAL A 210 -8.14 -20.04 -17.72
C VAL A 210 -7.45 -18.77 -18.24
N ARG A 211 -8.15 -18.02 -19.09
CA ARG A 211 -7.63 -16.78 -19.67
C ARG A 211 -7.27 -15.75 -18.58
N THR A 212 -8.16 -15.54 -17.63
CA THR A 212 -7.92 -14.59 -16.53
C THR A 212 -6.78 -15.03 -15.62
N GLN A 213 -6.63 -16.33 -15.35
CA GLN A 213 -5.49 -16.85 -14.59
C GLN A 213 -4.18 -16.60 -15.32
N ALA A 214 -4.13 -16.85 -16.65
CA ALA A 214 -2.95 -16.62 -17.47
C ALA A 214 -2.59 -15.13 -17.55
N THR A 215 -3.57 -14.25 -17.79
CA THR A 215 -3.36 -12.80 -17.86
C THR A 215 -2.92 -12.23 -16.52
N LEU A 216 -3.52 -12.66 -15.40
CA LEU A 216 -3.07 -12.27 -14.06
C LEU A 216 -1.62 -12.69 -13.82
N THR A 217 -1.27 -13.93 -14.20
CA THR A 217 0.11 -14.44 -14.10
C THR A 217 1.08 -13.58 -14.93
N TYR A 218 0.71 -13.24 -16.15
CA TYR A 218 1.47 -12.35 -17.03
C TYR A 218 1.74 -11.00 -16.36
N VAL A 219 0.72 -10.33 -15.85
CA VAL A 219 0.86 -9.03 -15.18
C VAL A 219 1.74 -9.12 -13.93
N LEU A 220 1.58 -10.16 -13.13
CA LEU A 220 2.38 -10.36 -11.91
C LEU A 220 3.87 -10.62 -12.24
N VAL A 221 4.17 -11.34 -13.31
CA VAL A 221 5.55 -11.54 -13.80
C VAL A 221 6.16 -10.20 -14.24
N HIS A 222 5.40 -9.36 -14.95
CA HIS A 222 5.86 -8.03 -15.34
C HIS A 222 6.09 -7.11 -14.12
N LEU A 223 5.23 -7.18 -13.13
CA LEU A 223 5.40 -6.45 -11.87
C LEU A 223 6.66 -6.90 -11.12
N ARG A 224 6.90 -8.20 -11.03
CA ARG A 224 8.06 -8.76 -10.30
C ARG A 224 9.39 -8.55 -11.00
N TYR A 225 9.41 -8.73 -12.32
CA TYR A 225 10.62 -8.82 -13.12
C TYR A 225 10.82 -7.65 -14.10
N ALA A 226 10.23 -6.47 -13.83
CA ALA A 226 10.29 -5.31 -14.73
C ALA A 226 11.71 -4.98 -15.22
N LYS A 227 12.71 -4.96 -14.32
CA LYS A 227 14.11 -4.73 -14.67
C LYS A 227 14.67 -5.88 -15.54
N ARG A 228 14.33 -7.13 -15.23
CA ARG A 228 14.84 -8.29 -15.96
C ARG A 228 14.26 -8.39 -17.37
N LEU A 229 12.98 -8.06 -17.51
CA LEU A 229 12.30 -8.07 -18.81
C LEU A 229 12.92 -7.07 -19.80
N SER A 230 13.49 -5.95 -19.32
CA SER A 230 14.19 -4.99 -20.15
C SER A 230 15.47 -5.53 -20.82
N LEU A 231 15.96 -6.69 -20.40
CA LEU A 231 17.11 -7.38 -21.01
C LEU A 231 16.74 -8.14 -22.27
N TYR A 232 15.46 -8.42 -22.47
CA TYR A 232 14.95 -9.17 -23.62
C TYR A 232 14.34 -8.24 -24.67
N PRO A 233 14.25 -8.66 -25.95
CA PRO A 233 13.47 -7.95 -26.95
C PRO A 233 12.01 -7.84 -26.52
N GLU A 234 11.36 -6.73 -26.83
CA GLU A 234 10.00 -6.43 -26.39
C GLU A 234 8.99 -7.47 -26.89
N ASP A 235 9.10 -7.87 -28.17
CA ASP A 235 8.29 -8.90 -28.81
C ASP A 235 8.43 -10.30 -28.17
N ALA A 236 9.52 -10.55 -27.46
CA ALA A 236 9.73 -11.82 -26.75
C ALA A 236 8.99 -11.88 -25.40
N VAL A 237 8.68 -10.72 -24.79
CA VAL A 237 8.13 -10.60 -23.43
C VAL A 237 6.73 -9.98 -23.39
N THR A 238 6.25 -9.42 -24.50
CA THR A 238 4.90 -8.83 -24.62
C THR A 238 4.06 -9.58 -25.65
N THR A 239 2.76 -9.49 -25.52
CA THR A 239 1.77 -10.00 -26.45
C THR A 239 0.60 -9.04 -26.59
N HIS A 240 -0.15 -9.19 -27.69
CA HIS A 240 -1.33 -8.38 -27.94
C HIS A 240 -2.54 -9.30 -28.15
N THR A 241 -3.51 -9.21 -27.26
CA THR A 241 -4.80 -9.87 -27.39
C THR A 241 -5.93 -8.85 -27.39
N GLN A 242 -7.08 -9.21 -27.93
CA GLN A 242 -8.21 -8.30 -28.10
C GLN A 242 -8.67 -7.63 -26.79
N HIS A 243 -8.59 -8.36 -25.67
CA HIS A 243 -9.11 -7.90 -24.36
C HIS A 243 -8.02 -7.41 -23.41
N LEU A 244 -6.74 -7.53 -23.78
CA LEU A 244 -5.62 -7.36 -22.85
C LEU A 244 -5.58 -5.97 -22.21
N ASN A 245 -5.87 -4.91 -22.97
CA ASN A 245 -5.88 -3.55 -22.44
C ASN A 245 -6.92 -3.36 -21.34
N GLU A 246 -8.12 -3.89 -21.52
CA GLU A 246 -9.19 -3.82 -20.52
C GLU A 246 -8.86 -4.70 -19.32
N GLU A 247 -8.41 -5.91 -19.55
CA GLU A 247 -8.07 -6.86 -18.49
C GLU A 247 -6.93 -6.35 -17.58
N ILE A 248 -5.89 -5.74 -18.15
CA ILE A 248 -4.79 -5.14 -17.36
C ILE A 248 -5.31 -3.97 -16.49
N ARG A 249 -6.24 -3.16 -16.99
CA ARG A 249 -6.85 -2.08 -16.18
C ARG A 249 -7.70 -2.64 -15.05
N ILE A 250 -8.46 -3.70 -15.29
CA ILE A 250 -9.23 -4.40 -14.25
C ILE A 250 -8.27 -4.97 -13.19
N ILE A 251 -7.18 -5.61 -13.60
CA ILE A 251 -6.16 -6.12 -12.68
C ILE A 251 -5.53 -4.99 -11.87
N GLN A 252 -5.18 -3.86 -12.51
CA GLN A 252 -4.66 -2.68 -11.82
C GLN A 252 -5.61 -2.21 -10.72
N HIS A 253 -6.90 -2.10 -11.03
CA HIS A 253 -7.92 -1.69 -10.09
C HIS A 253 -7.96 -2.64 -8.87
N PHE A 254 -8.09 -3.94 -9.09
CA PHE A 254 -8.21 -4.89 -7.98
C PHE A 254 -6.93 -5.10 -7.18
N LEU A 255 -5.76 -5.05 -7.81
CA LEU A 255 -4.49 -5.10 -7.08
C LEU A 255 -4.39 -3.92 -6.10
N PHE A 256 -4.84 -2.74 -6.53
CA PHE A 256 -4.82 -1.55 -5.70
C PHE A 256 -5.86 -1.62 -4.56
N ILE A 257 -7.11 -1.98 -4.88
CA ILE A 257 -8.18 -2.15 -3.89
C ILE A 257 -7.76 -3.18 -2.85
N GLN A 258 -7.25 -4.33 -3.27
CA GLN A 258 -6.85 -5.40 -2.36
C GLN A 258 -5.63 -5.04 -1.51
N LYS A 259 -4.66 -4.30 -2.06
CA LYS A 259 -3.53 -3.76 -1.30
C LYS A 259 -3.99 -2.88 -0.14
N ASN A 260 -5.05 -2.13 -0.32
CA ASN A 260 -5.58 -1.16 0.65
C ASN A 260 -6.82 -1.68 1.41
N CYS A 261 -7.20 -2.96 1.25
CA CYS A 261 -8.44 -3.52 1.78
C CYS A 261 -8.62 -3.30 3.30
N LEU A 262 -7.56 -3.41 4.09
CA LEU A 262 -7.62 -3.18 5.53
C LEU A 262 -7.92 -1.72 5.89
N LYS A 263 -7.31 -0.76 5.18
CA LYS A 263 -7.58 0.68 5.38
C LYS A 263 -9.01 1.02 4.97
N ILE A 264 -9.44 0.49 3.83
CA ILE A 264 -10.82 0.66 3.35
C ILE A 264 -11.79 0.11 4.38
N TYR A 265 -11.58 -1.11 4.86
CA TYR A 265 -12.39 -1.73 5.92
C TYR A 265 -12.43 -0.89 7.20
N GLU A 266 -11.30 -0.37 7.69
CA GLU A 266 -11.23 0.46 8.88
C GLU A 266 -11.97 1.80 8.71
N GLN A 267 -11.88 2.42 7.54
CA GLN A 267 -12.62 3.64 7.20
C GLN A 267 -14.13 3.37 7.18
N LEU A 268 -14.54 2.27 6.54
CA LEU A 268 -15.92 1.81 6.51
C LEU A 268 -16.46 1.60 7.93
N ALA A 269 -15.71 0.88 8.78
CA ALA A 269 -16.11 0.61 10.16
C ALA A 269 -16.22 1.90 11.01
N LYS A 270 -15.34 2.88 10.80
CA LYS A 270 -15.41 4.20 11.46
C LYS A 270 -16.64 4.98 11.00
N ASN A 271 -16.90 4.99 9.70
CA ASN A 271 -18.07 5.67 9.14
C ASN A 271 -19.37 5.03 9.66
N VAL A 272 -19.50 3.71 9.63
CA VAL A 272 -20.65 3.00 10.18
C VAL A 272 -20.89 3.36 11.65
N LYS A 273 -19.83 3.46 12.48
CA LYS A 273 -19.96 3.88 13.89
C LYS A 273 -20.40 5.34 14.03
N LYS A 274 -19.83 6.26 13.24
CA LYS A 274 -20.20 7.67 13.22
C LYS A 274 -21.65 7.85 12.83
N TYR A 275 -22.07 7.03 11.93
CA TYR A 275 -23.41 7.01 11.36
C TYR A 275 -24.43 6.41 12.34
N ALA A 276 -24.11 5.34 13.02
CA ALA A 276 -24.97 4.80 14.07
C ALA A 276 -25.17 5.79 15.25
N GLN A 277 -24.24 6.71 15.47
CA GLN A 277 -24.32 7.75 16.52
C GLN A 277 -25.10 9.00 16.09
N ASN A 278 -25.11 9.34 14.79
CA ASN A 278 -25.64 10.61 14.26
C ASN A 278 -26.98 10.48 13.49
N GLY A 279 -27.54 9.26 13.37
CA GLY A 279 -28.83 9.00 12.71
C GLY A 279 -28.78 9.30 11.20
N ILE A 280 -28.28 8.34 10.38
CA ILE A 280 -28.32 8.45 8.93
C ILE A 280 -29.61 7.91 8.38
N SER A 281 -30.01 8.48 7.24
CA SER A 281 -31.05 7.93 6.41
C SER A 281 -30.66 6.54 5.88
N GLU A 282 -31.64 5.65 5.73
CA GLU A 282 -31.41 4.33 5.10
C GLU A 282 -30.86 4.46 3.67
N GLU A 283 -31.16 5.55 2.97
CA GLU A 283 -30.68 5.86 1.63
C GLU A 283 -29.16 6.07 1.58
N GLU A 284 -28.59 6.90 2.47
CA GLU A 284 -27.15 7.14 2.54
C GLU A 284 -26.36 5.87 2.94
N ARG A 285 -27.00 4.99 3.74
CA ARG A 285 -26.44 3.68 4.09
C ARG A 285 -26.45 2.73 2.91
N ALA A 286 -27.51 2.73 2.12
CA ALA A 286 -27.63 1.91 0.93
C ALA A 286 -26.62 2.35 -0.14
N ASP A 287 -26.50 3.64 -0.43
CA ASP A 287 -25.53 4.19 -1.38
C ASP A 287 -24.08 3.83 -1.01
N PHE A 288 -23.77 3.91 0.27
CA PHE A 288 -22.43 3.57 0.78
C PHE A 288 -22.10 2.07 0.64
N MET A 289 -23.08 1.19 0.96
CA MET A 289 -22.92 -0.24 0.77
C MET A 289 -22.88 -0.61 -0.71
N GLN A 290 -23.64 0.08 -1.55
CA GLN A 290 -23.63 -0.09 -2.99
C GLN A 290 -22.29 0.31 -3.62
N ASP A 291 -21.66 1.41 -3.18
CA ASP A 291 -20.33 1.82 -3.62
C ASP A 291 -19.25 0.79 -3.23
N ALA A 292 -19.29 0.29 -1.99
CA ALA A 292 -18.37 -0.75 -1.53
C ALA A 292 -18.57 -2.08 -2.29
N MET A 293 -19.81 -2.43 -2.63
CA MET A 293 -20.13 -3.61 -3.43
C MET A 293 -19.76 -3.42 -4.91
N ARG A 294 -19.98 -2.23 -5.47
CA ARG A 294 -19.61 -1.90 -6.86
C ARG A 294 -18.12 -2.05 -7.09
N ASP A 295 -17.31 -1.59 -6.16
CA ASP A 295 -15.84 -1.73 -6.22
C ASP A 295 -15.37 -3.13 -5.78
N ARG A 296 -16.27 -4.00 -5.33
CA ARG A 296 -15.96 -5.34 -4.78
C ARG A 296 -14.81 -5.31 -3.79
N ALA A 297 -14.82 -4.30 -2.91
CA ALA A 297 -13.88 -4.23 -1.82
C ALA A 297 -13.98 -5.49 -0.95
N ASP A 298 -12.84 -6.03 -0.56
CA ASP A 298 -12.78 -7.17 0.35
C ASP A 298 -13.23 -6.72 1.75
N LEU A 299 -14.50 -6.89 2.05
CA LEU A 299 -15.12 -6.41 3.30
C LEU A 299 -14.71 -7.23 4.53
N ASN A 300 -14.15 -8.42 4.32
CA ASN A 300 -13.80 -9.33 5.41
C ASN A 300 -12.47 -10.05 5.20
N PRO A 301 -11.35 -9.33 5.03
CA PRO A 301 -10.07 -9.94 4.69
C PRO A 301 -9.52 -10.88 5.76
N ARG A 302 -10.09 -10.89 6.97
CA ARG A 302 -9.64 -11.67 8.12
C ARG A 302 -10.63 -12.72 8.60
N THR A 303 -11.81 -12.85 7.99
CA THR A 303 -12.89 -13.68 8.50
C THR A 303 -12.50 -15.15 8.67
N PHE A 304 -11.73 -15.68 7.73
CA PHE A 304 -11.42 -17.10 7.67
C PHE A 304 -10.02 -17.48 8.17
N VAL A 305 -9.27 -16.55 8.77
CA VAL A 305 -7.88 -16.77 9.20
C VAL A 305 -7.73 -17.97 10.14
N ILE A 306 -8.71 -18.22 11.02
CA ILE A 306 -8.70 -19.35 11.94
C ILE A 306 -8.69 -20.69 11.18
N ALA A 307 -9.41 -20.77 10.05
CA ALA A 307 -9.45 -22.01 9.25
C ALA A 307 -8.10 -22.33 8.60
N TYR A 308 -7.32 -21.31 8.22
CA TYR A 308 -6.05 -21.48 7.52
C TYR A 308 -4.95 -22.19 8.33
N HIS A 309 -5.15 -22.34 9.66
CA HIS A 309 -4.26 -23.13 10.51
C HIS A 309 -4.51 -24.64 10.46
N LYS A 310 -5.60 -25.07 9.81
CA LYS A 310 -5.91 -26.50 9.69
C LYS A 310 -4.91 -27.25 8.78
N PRO A 311 -4.72 -28.58 8.98
CA PRO A 311 -3.80 -29.38 8.18
C PRO A 311 -4.04 -29.31 6.66
N PHE A 312 -5.29 -29.12 6.25
CA PHE A 312 -5.68 -28.96 4.86
C PHE A 312 -4.90 -27.81 4.18
N PHE A 313 -4.77 -26.66 4.85
CA PHE A 313 -4.08 -25.48 4.31
C PHE A 313 -2.55 -25.51 4.47
N GLN A 314 -1.98 -26.61 4.97
CA GLN A 314 -0.53 -26.75 5.10
C GLN A 314 0.17 -27.26 3.82
N LYS A 315 -0.59 -27.50 2.76
CA LYS A 315 -0.08 -27.88 1.42
C LYS A 315 -0.09 -26.64 0.50
N MET A 316 1.03 -26.42 -0.21
CA MET A 316 1.15 -25.29 -1.17
C MET A 316 0.05 -25.37 -2.25
N SER A 317 -0.21 -26.54 -2.76
CA SER A 317 -1.16 -26.79 -3.84
C SER A 317 -2.58 -26.30 -3.53
N VAL A 318 -3.01 -26.42 -2.28
CA VAL A 318 -4.36 -26.05 -1.82
C VAL A 318 -4.66 -24.55 -2.00
N TRP A 319 -3.66 -23.68 -1.85
CA TRP A 319 -3.84 -22.24 -1.98
C TRP A 319 -4.09 -21.76 -3.42
N TRP A 320 -3.80 -22.61 -4.39
CA TRP A 320 -3.92 -22.31 -5.82
C TRP A 320 -5.00 -23.14 -6.52
N MET A 321 -5.58 -24.07 -5.78
CA MET A 321 -6.57 -24.99 -6.28
C MET A 321 -7.92 -24.29 -6.45
N PRO A 322 -8.50 -24.30 -7.66
CA PRO A 322 -9.88 -23.84 -7.86
C PRO A 322 -10.85 -24.59 -6.96
N TYR A 323 -11.87 -23.92 -6.46
CA TYR A 323 -12.86 -24.56 -5.62
C TYR A 323 -13.66 -25.60 -6.41
N ASP A 324 -13.69 -26.84 -5.89
CA ASP A 324 -14.41 -27.97 -6.47
C ASP A 324 -15.20 -28.73 -5.39
N LYS A 325 -16.54 -28.65 -5.50
CA LYS A 325 -17.45 -29.30 -4.56
C LYS A 325 -17.44 -30.83 -4.64
N GLU A 326 -17.00 -31.40 -5.77
CA GLU A 326 -16.90 -32.83 -5.96
C GLU A 326 -15.64 -33.43 -5.34
N ARG A 327 -14.71 -32.60 -4.89
CA ARG A 327 -13.51 -33.07 -4.20
C ARG A 327 -13.86 -33.86 -2.93
N THR A 328 -13.22 -34.99 -2.73
CA THR A 328 -13.59 -35.97 -1.69
C THR A 328 -13.69 -35.32 -0.31
N GLU A 329 -12.70 -34.49 0.07
CA GLU A 329 -12.65 -33.81 1.39
C GLU A 329 -13.82 -32.81 1.55
N VAL A 330 -14.24 -32.15 0.48
CA VAL A 330 -15.37 -31.20 0.50
C VAL A 330 -16.69 -31.94 0.55
N LYS A 331 -16.85 -32.94 -0.32
CA LYS A 331 -18.08 -33.72 -0.44
C LYS A 331 -18.45 -34.46 0.84
N GLU A 332 -17.47 -35.01 1.53
CA GLU A 332 -17.68 -35.69 2.82
C GLU A 332 -18.19 -34.73 3.89
N ILE A 333 -17.68 -33.51 3.95
CA ILE A 333 -18.11 -32.50 4.92
C ILE A 333 -19.52 -32.00 4.59
N LEU A 334 -19.77 -31.64 3.32
CA LEU A 334 -21.09 -31.17 2.87
C LEU A 334 -22.18 -32.24 3.06
N ALA A 335 -21.86 -33.53 2.82
CA ALA A 335 -22.81 -34.63 3.03
C ALA A 335 -23.21 -34.81 4.50
N LYS A 336 -22.35 -34.43 5.44
CA LYS A 336 -22.63 -34.45 6.88
C LYS A 336 -23.48 -33.27 7.35
N ALA A 337 -23.49 -32.17 6.55
CA ALA A 337 -24.29 -30.97 6.83
C ALA A 337 -25.78 -31.29 6.54
N LYS A 338 -26.60 -31.49 7.56
CA LYS A 338 -28.02 -31.90 7.44
C LYS A 338 -28.99 -30.77 7.13
N ASP A 339 -28.51 -29.53 7.10
CA ASP A 339 -29.32 -28.33 6.99
C ASP A 339 -29.37 -27.83 5.54
N GLN A 340 -30.58 -27.79 4.94
CA GLN A 340 -30.78 -27.29 3.59
C GLN A 340 -30.47 -25.79 3.47
N SER A 341 -30.58 -25.01 4.55
CA SER A 341 -30.20 -23.58 4.56
C SER A 341 -28.71 -23.40 4.32
N MET A 342 -27.90 -24.34 4.81
CA MET A 342 -26.44 -24.32 4.62
C MET A 342 -26.02 -24.61 3.16
N VAL A 343 -26.80 -25.41 2.43
CA VAL A 343 -26.53 -25.69 1.01
C VAL A 343 -26.84 -24.46 0.17
N LYS A 344 -27.95 -23.78 0.42
CA LYS A 344 -28.30 -22.52 -0.25
C LYS A 344 -27.27 -21.42 0.02
N LEU A 345 -26.85 -21.30 1.28
CA LEU A 345 -25.81 -20.35 1.68
C LEU A 345 -24.47 -20.66 0.98
N HIS A 346 -24.09 -21.92 0.88
CA HIS A 346 -22.89 -22.34 0.17
C HIS A 346 -22.93 -21.94 -1.31
N ASP A 347 -24.05 -22.18 -1.99
CA ASP A 347 -24.20 -21.85 -3.41
C ASP A 347 -24.18 -20.32 -3.64
N PHE A 348 -24.74 -19.53 -2.73
CA PHE A 348 -24.62 -18.07 -2.73
C PHE A 348 -23.18 -17.61 -2.53
N LEU A 349 -22.48 -18.16 -1.52
CA LEU A 349 -21.11 -17.76 -1.20
C LEU A 349 -20.11 -18.14 -2.30
N GLN A 350 -20.37 -19.19 -3.08
CA GLN A 350 -19.52 -19.60 -4.19
C GLN A 350 -19.40 -18.50 -5.28
N GLN A 351 -20.39 -17.61 -5.40
CA GLN A 351 -20.35 -16.51 -6.36
C GLN A 351 -19.64 -15.25 -5.81
N HIS A 352 -19.45 -15.18 -4.49
CA HIS A 352 -18.96 -13.97 -3.80
C HIS A 352 -17.63 -14.15 -3.06
N CYS A 353 -17.20 -15.39 -2.82
CA CYS A 353 -15.96 -15.70 -2.12
C CYS A 353 -14.91 -16.27 -3.06
N CYS A 354 -13.63 -15.96 -2.79
CA CYS A 354 -12.53 -16.57 -3.52
C CYS A 354 -12.38 -18.07 -3.16
N ASP A 355 -11.68 -18.81 -4.00
CA ASP A 355 -11.56 -20.28 -3.87
C ASP A 355 -11.09 -20.74 -2.50
N ILE A 356 -10.06 -20.09 -1.93
CA ILE A 356 -9.50 -20.47 -0.64
C ILE A 356 -10.47 -20.17 0.51
N ASP A 357 -11.26 -19.10 0.43
CA ASP A 357 -12.28 -18.77 1.41
C ASP A 357 -13.41 -19.81 1.37
N MET A 358 -13.79 -20.30 0.17
CA MET A 358 -14.77 -21.40 0.03
C MET A 358 -14.29 -22.69 0.71
N TYR A 359 -13.02 -23.07 0.53
CA TYR A 359 -12.44 -24.19 1.26
C TYR A 359 -12.42 -23.93 2.77
N ALA A 360 -12.13 -22.69 3.20
CA ALA A 360 -12.14 -22.31 4.61
C ALA A 360 -13.54 -22.44 5.23
N ILE A 361 -14.58 -21.99 4.53
CA ILE A 361 -15.98 -22.13 4.95
C ILE A 361 -16.33 -23.60 5.15
N VAL A 362 -16.05 -24.46 4.16
CA VAL A 362 -16.31 -25.90 4.28
C VAL A 362 -15.57 -26.52 5.47
N GLN A 363 -14.30 -26.16 5.65
CA GLN A 363 -13.50 -26.63 6.79
C GLN A 363 -14.00 -26.13 8.15
N MET A 364 -14.67 -24.98 8.20
CA MET A 364 -15.29 -24.47 9.43
C MET A 364 -16.59 -25.21 9.76
N LEU A 365 -17.34 -25.68 8.77
CA LEU A 365 -18.55 -26.49 8.98
C LEU A 365 -18.24 -27.82 9.70
N ASP A 366 -17.04 -28.36 9.54
CA ASP A 366 -16.58 -29.59 10.25
C ASP A 366 -16.20 -29.33 11.74
N MET A 367 -16.11 -28.07 12.17
CA MET A 367 -15.76 -27.73 13.55
C MET A 367 -16.97 -27.89 14.49
N LYS A 368 -17.04 -29.00 15.26
CA LYS A 368 -18.05 -29.23 16.28
C LYS A 368 -18.04 -28.09 17.31
N GLY A 369 -19.12 -27.33 17.39
CA GLY A 369 -19.35 -26.34 18.44
C GLY A 369 -19.27 -24.88 18.02
N LEU A 370 -18.77 -24.52 16.81
CA LEU A 370 -19.06 -23.23 16.21
C LEU A 370 -20.39 -23.34 15.45
N GLY A 371 -21.50 -23.23 16.16
CA GLY A 371 -22.74 -22.83 15.53
C GLY A 371 -22.44 -21.48 14.91
N MET A 372 -22.16 -21.42 13.61
CA MET A 372 -22.24 -20.17 12.87
C MET A 372 -23.66 -19.67 13.11
N LYS A 373 -23.79 -18.72 14.03
CA LYS A 373 -25.04 -18.00 14.14
C LYS A 373 -25.19 -17.34 12.77
N THR A 374 -26.23 -17.72 12.05
CA THR A 374 -26.68 -17.09 10.80
C THR A 374 -26.78 -15.57 10.91
N SER A 375 -26.71 -15.01 12.11
CA SER A 375 -26.61 -13.58 12.39
C SER A 375 -25.30 -12.90 11.91
N MET A 376 -24.30 -13.65 11.43
CA MET A 376 -23.14 -13.06 10.74
C MET A 376 -23.46 -12.64 9.30
N PHE A 377 -24.51 -13.21 8.72
CA PHE A 377 -25.09 -12.86 7.44
C PHE A 377 -26.49 -12.41 7.79
N ALA A 378 -26.79 -11.12 7.70
CA ALA A 378 -28.13 -10.58 7.91
C ALA A 378 -29.14 -11.44 7.14
N ASN A 379 -30.30 -11.73 7.76
CA ASN A 379 -31.34 -12.64 7.27
C ASN A 379 -31.36 -12.80 5.75
N PRO A 380 -30.84 -13.92 5.19
CA PRO A 380 -30.77 -14.10 3.74
C PRO A 380 -32.13 -14.21 3.08
N GLU A 381 -33.19 -14.51 3.86
CA GLU A 381 -34.53 -14.72 3.31
C GLU A 381 -35.32 -13.41 3.09
N GLU A 382 -35.03 -12.33 3.81
CA GLU A 382 -35.73 -11.05 3.65
C GLU A 382 -35.01 -10.04 2.73
N GLU A 383 -33.68 -10.14 2.59
CA GLU A 383 -32.89 -9.26 1.70
C GLU A 383 -32.67 -9.86 0.30
N LEU A 384 -32.90 -11.18 0.10
CA LEU A 384 -32.70 -11.85 -1.19
C LEU A 384 -33.84 -11.65 -2.18
N ASP A 385 -35.05 -11.21 -1.74
CA ASP A 385 -36.21 -10.97 -2.63
C ASP A 385 -36.22 -9.56 -3.23
N HIS A 386 -35.40 -8.64 -2.77
CA HIS A 386 -35.28 -7.29 -3.33
C HIS A 386 -33.86 -6.99 -3.76
N GLU A 387 -33.64 -7.01 -5.10
CA GLU A 387 -32.59 -6.29 -5.84
C GLU A 387 -31.13 -6.81 -5.80
N LEU A 388 -30.82 -8.02 -5.47
CA LEU A 388 -29.61 -8.61 -5.99
C LEU A 388 -29.93 -9.27 -7.34
N ALA A 389 -29.96 -8.46 -8.39
CA ALA A 389 -29.83 -8.99 -9.75
C ALA A 389 -28.63 -9.92 -9.77
N VAL A 390 -28.88 -11.21 -10.02
CA VAL A 390 -27.81 -12.20 -10.24
C VAL A 390 -26.85 -11.55 -11.25
N PRO A 391 -25.58 -11.32 -10.91
CA PRO A 391 -24.67 -10.77 -11.90
C PRO A 391 -24.68 -11.74 -13.05
N GLU A 392 -25.03 -11.28 -14.24
CA GLU A 392 -24.89 -12.05 -15.46
C GLU A 392 -23.51 -12.73 -15.43
N GLU A 393 -23.52 -14.05 -15.64
CA GLU A 393 -22.40 -14.98 -15.83
C GLU A 393 -20.99 -14.41 -15.68
N HIS A 394 -20.13 -15.11 -14.93
CA HIS A 394 -18.72 -14.82 -14.65
C HIS A 394 -18.04 -13.85 -15.62
N THR A 395 -18.27 -12.56 -15.42
CA THR A 395 -17.55 -11.55 -16.20
C THR A 395 -16.07 -11.58 -15.82
N PRO A 396 -15.16 -11.24 -16.74
CA PRO A 396 -13.73 -11.17 -16.42
C PRO A 396 -13.44 -10.33 -15.16
N ARG A 397 -14.21 -9.25 -14.93
CA ARG A 397 -14.09 -8.38 -13.75
C ARG A 397 -14.31 -9.14 -12.44
N ILE A 398 -15.33 -10.01 -12.38
CA ILE A 398 -15.61 -10.84 -11.19
C ILE A 398 -14.46 -11.83 -10.96
N ALA A 399 -14.04 -12.51 -12.02
CA ALA A 399 -12.97 -13.50 -11.94
C ALA A 399 -11.66 -12.88 -11.42
N TYR A 400 -11.23 -11.74 -11.94
CA TYR A 400 -10.04 -11.04 -11.45
C TYR A 400 -10.16 -10.62 -9.99
N GLY A 401 -11.31 -10.08 -9.57
CA GLY A 401 -11.55 -9.70 -8.19
C GLY A 401 -11.33 -10.86 -7.23
N LEU A 402 -11.97 -12.00 -7.50
CA LEU A 402 -11.84 -13.21 -6.67
C LEU A 402 -10.45 -13.83 -6.72
N MET A 403 -9.80 -13.87 -7.89
CA MET A 403 -8.43 -14.36 -7.99
C MET A 403 -7.42 -13.50 -7.24
N ILE A 404 -7.57 -12.18 -7.28
CA ILE A 404 -6.68 -11.26 -6.56
C ILE A 404 -6.93 -11.32 -5.05
N GLN A 405 -8.18 -11.55 -4.60
CA GLN A 405 -8.45 -11.87 -3.20
C GLN A 405 -7.77 -13.17 -2.78
N ASN A 406 -7.86 -14.22 -3.59
CA ASN A 406 -7.16 -15.49 -3.34
C ASN A 406 -5.64 -15.30 -3.22
N LEU A 407 -5.06 -14.54 -4.14
CA LEU A 407 -3.65 -14.14 -4.12
C LEU A 407 -3.29 -13.42 -2.81
N TYR A 408 -4.12 -12.46 -2.37
CA TYR A 408 -3.91 -11.74 -1.12
C TYR A 408 -3.95 -12.68 0.10
N ARG A 409 -4.88 -13.64 0.15
CA ARG A 409 -4.94 -14.65 1.22
C ARG A 409 -3.65 -15.44 1.30
N PHE A 410 -3.12 -15.91 0.15
CA PHE A 410 -1.85 -16.63 0.11
C PHE A 410 -0.69 -15.81 0.69
N PHE A 411 -0.48 -14.60 0.18
CA PHE A 411 0.65 -13.76 0.59
C PHE A 411 0.49 -13.13 1.98
N SER A 412 -0.71 -13.15 2.58
CA SER A 412 -0.96 -12.58 3.90
C SER A 412 -1.04 -13.63 5.00
N TYR A 413 -1.61 -14.81 4.71
CA TYR A 413 -2.01 -15.76 5.75
C TYR A 413 -1.43 -17.17 5.59
N SER A 414 -0.82 -17.51 4.46
CA SER A 414 -0.16 -18.81 4.32
C SER A 414 1.11 -18.89 5.18
N LYS A 415 1.57 -20.09 5.49
CA LYS A 415 2.87 -20.27 6.17
C LYS A 415 4.06 -19.80 5.32
N TRP A 416 3.86 -19.60 4.03
CA TRP A 416 4.89 -19.14 3.08
C TRP A 416 4.90 -17.62 2.88
N ASN A 417 4.06 -16.86 3.58
CA ASN A 417 3.93 -15.41 3.43
C ASN A 417 5.24 -14.63 3.64
N LYS A 418 6.19 -15.21 4.42
CA LYS A 418 7.53 -14.65 4.63
C LYS A 418 8.57 -15.17 3.62
N ALA A 419 8.30 -16.31 3.01
CA ALA A 419 9.23 -16.94 2.06
C ALA A 419 9.17 -16.29 0.67
N TYR A 420 8.01 -15.71 0.32
CA TYR A 420 7.78 -15.10 -0.99
C TYR A 420 7.52 -13.59 -0.88
N PRO A 421 8.15 -12.77 -1.73
CA PRO A 421 7.84 -11.34 -1.79
C PRO A 421 6.40 -11.15 -2.24
N SER A 422 5.62 -10.44 -1.42
CA SER A 422 4.21 -10.17 -1.72
C SER A 422 4.08 -9.14 -2.84
N PRO A 423 3.25 -9.38 -3.88
CA PRO A 423 2.95 -8.37 -4.90
C PRO A 423 2.30 -7.13 -4.28
N PHE A 424 1.58 -7.27 -3.18
CA PHE A 424 0.94 -6.15 -2.47
C PHE A 424 1.92 -5.29 -1.67
N ALA A 425 3.14 -5.79 -1.39
CA ALA A 425 4.23 -4.99 -0.82
C ALA A 425 4.98 -4.19 -1.89
N MET A 426 4.84 -4.55 -3.17
CA MET A 426 5.45 -3.85 -4.29
C MET A 426 4.67 -2.58 -4.64
N ASN A 427 5.26 -1.71 -5.49
CA ASN A 427 4.51 -0.63 -6.11
C ASN A 427 3.60 -1.20 -7.21
N VAL A 428 2.30 -1.31 -6.92
CA VAL A 428 1.31 -1.87 -7.85
C VAL A 428 0.82 -0.85 -8.90
N TYR A 429 1.56 0.22 -9.15
CA TYR A 429 1.25 1.18 -10.20
C TYR A 429 1.78 0.64 -11.55
N LEU A 430 0.96 -0.11 -12.28
CA LEU A 430 1.33 -0.81 -13.52
C LEU A 430 1.72 0.13 -14.68
N PRO A 431 1.16 1.35 -14.80
CA PRO A 431 1.61 2.29 -15.85
C PRO A 431 3.10 2.63 -15.78
N ALA A 432 3.74 2.53 -14.60
CA ALA A 432 5.19 2.74 -14.46
C ALA A 432 6.05 1.59 -15.01
N ILE A 433 5.45 0.47 -15.39
CA ILE A 433 6.17 -0.69 -15.94
C ILE A 433 6.25 -0.52 -17.45
N PRO A 434 7.45 -0.36 -18.04
CA PRO A 434 7.59 -0.02 -19.47
C PRO A 434 6.85 -0.98 -20.42
N THR A 435 6.86 -2.27 -20.12
CA THR A 435 6.18 -3.32 -20.91
C THR A 435 4.66 -3.34 -20.75
N LEU A 436 4.10 -2.60 -19.79
CA LEU A 436 2.65 -2.51 -19.54
C LEU A 436 2.10 -1.09 -19.76
N SER A 437 2.95 -0.07 -19.82
CA SER A 437 2.54 1.34 -19.89
C SER A 437 1.63 1.64 -21.09
N HIS A 438 1.88 1.02 -22.23
CA HIS A 438 1.13 1.22 -23.48
C HIS A 438 -0.33 0.71 -23.42
N HIS A 439 -0.71 -0.08 -22.41
CA HIS A 439 -2.09 -0.50 -22.17
C HIS A 439 -2.97 0.58 -21.53
N PHE A 440 -2.37 1.69 -21.08
CA PHE A 440 -3.06 2.81 -20.42
C PHE A 440 -3.11 4.02 -21.34
N ASN A 441 -4.31 4.46 -21.70
CA ASN A 441 -4.56 5.71 -22.38
C ASN A 441 -4.93 6.81 -21.36
N VAL A 442 -5.04 8.06 -21.83
CA VAL A 442 -5.37 9.21 -20.96
C VAL A 442 -6.67 9.00 -20.18
N GLU A 443 -7.70 8.48 -20.82
CA GLU A 443 -8.99 8.23 -20.17
C GLU A 443 -8.87 7.23 -19.02
N SER A 444 -8.15 6.13 -19.23
CA SER A 444 -7.93 5.12 -18.19
C SER A 444 -7.03 5.63 -17.06
N LEU A 445 -6.07 6.50 -17.36
CA LEU A 445 -5.25 7.16 -16.34
C LEU A 445 -6.08 8.15 -15.52
N LEU A 446 -7.01 8.90 -16.13
CA LEU A 446 -7.92 9.79 -15.40
C LEU A 446 -8.82 9.00 -14.44
N GLN A 447 -9.39 7.89 -14.88
CA GLN A 447 -10.19 7.00 -14.02
C GLN A 447 -9.35 6.42 -12.87
N LEU A 448 -8.11 6.01 -13.17
CA LEU A 448 -7.19 5.52 -12.16
C LEU A 448 -6.81 6.61 -11.17
N HIS A 449 -6.51 7.83 -11.64
CA HIS A 449 -6.18 8.97 -10.80
C HIS A 449 -7.31 9.33 -9.84
N ASP A 450 -8.56 9.40 -10.32
CA ASP A 450 -9.73 9.65 -9.48
C ASP A 450 -9.88 8.58 -8.37
N MET A 451 -9.71 7.30 -8.71
CA MET A 451 -9.72 6.22 -7.71
C MET A 451 -8.59 6.38 -6.68
N LEU A 452 -7.38 6.73 -7.12
CA LEU A 452 -6.23 6.92 -6.24
C LEU A 452 -6.42 8.12 -5.29
N MET A 453 -7.03 9.20 -5.77
CA MET A 453 -7.37 10.37 -4.95
C MET A 453 -8.45 10.02 -3.89
N ARG A 454 -9.53 9.36 -4.29
CA ARG A 454 -10.59 8.92 -3.36
C ARG A 454 -10.07 7.99 -2.27
N THR A 455 -9.14 7.11 -2.59
CA THR A 455 -8.52 6.17 -1.63
C THR A 455 -7.32 6.75 -0.89
N GLN A 456 -7.05 8.04 -1.04
CA GLN A 456 -5.95 8.77 -0.39
C GLN A 456 -4.56 8.16 -0.64
N ALA A 457 -4.38 7.55 -1.80
CA ALA A 457 -3.11 6.97 -2.22
C ALA A 457 -2.21 8.01 -2.92
N TYR A 458 -1.94 9.10 -2.23
CA TYR A 458 -1.34 10.32 -2.79
C TYR A 458 -0.02 10.11 -3.54
N ASN A 459 0.84 9.17 -3.11
CA ASN A 459 2.07 8.85 -3.86
C ASN A 459 1.78 8.30 -5.26
N SER A 460 0.85 7.35 -5.37
CA SER A 460 0.48 6.76 -6.66
C SER A 460 -0.36 7.73 -7.50
N ALA A 461 -1.22 8.55 -6.86
CA ALA A 461 -1.97 9.60 -7.53
C ALA A 461 -1.06 10.64 -8.17
N LEU A 462 0.01 11.04 -7.47
CA LEU A 462 1.01 11.97 -8.00
C LEU A 462 1.75 11.40 -9.21
N LEU A 463 2.15 10.12 -9.19
CA LEU A 463 2.74 9.46 -10.35
C LEU A 463 1.77 9.45 -11.54
N CYS A 464 0.51 9.11 -11.29
CA CYS A 464 -0.53 9.08 -12.32
C CYS A 464 -0.80 10.47 -12.91
N ALA A 465 -0.85 11.51 -12.07
CA ALA A 465 -0.98 12.88 -12.53
C ALA A 465 0.20 13.31 -13.43
N HIS A 466 1.43 12.93 -13.07
CA HIS A 466 2.60 13.20 -13.91
C HIS A 466 2.52 12.50 -15.28
N ASP A 467 2.05 11.23 -15.31
CA ASP A 467 1.86 10.53 -16.59
C ASP A 467 0.78 11.18 -17.44
N ILE A 468 -0.32 11.63 -16.84
CA ILE A 468 -1.39 12.38 -17.53
C ILE A 468 -0.84 13.70 -18.09
N ILE A 469 -0.11 14.45 -17.29
CA ILE A 469 0.51 15.74 -17.71
C ILE A 469 1.52 15.51 -18.84
N ALA A 470 2.30 14.44 -18.80
CA ALA A 470 3.26 14.12 -19.84
C ALA A 470 2.60 13.83 -21.20
N ILE A 471 1.39 13.29 -21.23
CA ILE A 471 0.65 12.91 -22.45
C ILE A 471 -0.22 14.09 -22.95
N LYS A 472 -0.98 14.73 -22.04
CA LYS A 472 -2.01 15.72 -22.37
C LYS A 472 -1.54 17.16 -22.23
N GLY A 473 -0.47 17.40 -21.47
CA GLY A 473 -0.09 18.71 -20.94
C GLY A 473 -0.74 18.97 -19.57
N SER A 474 -0.24 19.99 -18.89
CA SER A 474 -0.79 20.42 -17.60
C SER A 474 -2.08 21.22 -17.82
N ASP A 475 -3.13 20.82 -17.10
CA ASP A 475 -4.32 21.64 -16.90
C ASP A 475 -4.43 22.03 -15.42
N GLU A 476 -5.33 22.94 -15.13
CA GLU A 476 -5.57 23.45 -13.78
C GLU A 476 -5.83 22.32 -12.78
N GLN A 477 -6.79 21.45 -13.09
CA GLN A 477 -7.20 20.40 -12.16
C GLN A 477 -6.06 19.46 -11.81
N MET A 478 -5.24 19.04 -12.78
CA MET A 478 -4.08 18.19 -12.53
C MET A 478 -3.02 18.89 -11.68
N LEU A 479 -2.81 20.19 -11.86
CA LEU A 479 -1.90 20.96 -11.01
C LEU A 479 -2.41 21.08 -9.58
N LEU A 480 -3.71 21.30 -9.39
CA LEU A 480 -4.35 21.35 -8.07
C LEU A 480 -4.28 19.97 -7.37
N ASP A 481 -4.52 18.90 -8.10
CA ASP A 481 -4.41 17.53 -7.57
C ASP A 481 -2.97 17.18 -7.20
N CYS A 482 -1.97 17.56 -8.01
CA CYS A 482 -0.56 17.43 -7.67
C CYS A 482 -0.20 18.21 -6.40
N ALA A 483 -0.68 19.45 -6.30
CA ALA A 483 -0.44 20.29 -5.12
C ALA A 483 -1.04 19.67 -3.87
N LEU A 484 -2.28 19.19 -3.94
CA LEU A 484 -2.94 18.50 -2.84
C LEU A 484 -2.19 17.22 -2.44
N CYS A 485 -1.76 16.42 -3.41
CA CYS A 485 -0.95 15.24 -3.13
C CYS A 485 0.35 15.60 -2.40
N HIS A 486 1.08 16.59 -2.89
CA HIS A 486 2.31 17.07 -2.24
C HIS A 486 2.05 17.58 -0.82
N GLN A 487 0.99 18.34 -0.61
CA GLN A 487 0.61 18.84 0.72
C GLN A 487 0.29 17.70 1.68
N LYS A 488 -0.48 16.70 1.26
CA LYS A 488 -0.80 15.52 2.07
C LYS A 488 0.42 14.64 2.38
N LEU A 489 1.45 14.70 1.54
CA LEU A 489 2.73 14.03 1.74
C LEU A 489 3.74 14.86 2.55
N GLY A 490 3.38 16.06 3.00
CA GLY A 490 4.27 16.96 3.75
C GLY A 490 5.32 17.69 2.90
N ASN A 491 5.17 17.67 1.58
CA ASN A 491 6.09 18.33 0.64
C ASN A 491 5.61 19.75 0.30
N THR A 492 5.48 20.61 1.31
CA THR A 492 4.88 21.94 1.20
C THR A 492 5.51 22.82 0.11
N LYS A 493 6.85 22.74 -0.09
CA LYS A 493 7.53 23.47 -1.17
C LYS A 493 7.07 23.06 -2.56
N ALA A 494 6.93 21.75 -2.80
CA ALA A 494 6.46 21.23 -4.08
C ALA A 494 4.96 21.54 -4.29
N ALA A 495 4.15 21.46 -3.25
CA ALA A 495 2.75 21.86 -3.30
C ALA A 495 2.60 23.33 -3.73
N LEU A 496 3.37 24.21 -3.11
CA LEU A 496 3.39 25.64 -3.46
C LEU A 496 3.79 25.89 -4.91
N GLN A 497 4.76 25.13 -5.45
CA GLN A 497 5.14 25.26 -6.86
C GLN A 497 3.98 24.89 -7.79
N CYS A 498 3.24 23.82 -7.49
CA CYS A 498 2.07 23.42 -8.28
C CYS A 498 0.94 24.45 -8.16
N TYR A 499 0.67 24.99 -6.97
CA TYR A 499 -0.32 26.06 -6.78
C TYR A 499 0.03 27.32 -7.55
N ARG A 500 1.30 27.75 -7.56
CA ARG A 500 1.77 28.87 -8.37
C ARG A 500 1.58 28.65 -9.88
N GLN A 501 1.77 27.42 -10.35
CA GLN A 501 1.52 27.11 -11.77
C GLN A 501 0.02 27.13 -12.09
N ALA A 502 -0.83 26.66 -11.18
CA ALA A 502 -2.27 26.72 -11.32
C ALA A 502 -2.76 28.18 -11.33
N GLU A 503 -2.23 29.04 -10.45
CA GLU A 503 -2.53 30.48 -10.40
C GLU A 503 -2.30 31.19 -11.74
N LEU A 504 -1.26 30.79 -12.49
CA LEU A 504 -0.99 31.36 -13.82
C LEU A 504 -2.08 31.02 -14.86
N LEU A 505 -2.87 29.96 -14.62
CA LEU A 505 -3.95 29.52 -15.49
C LEU A 505 -5.31 30.11 -15.11
N THR A 506 -5.58 30.25 -13.80
CA THR A 506 -6.90 30.62 -13.26
C THR A 506 -6.97 32.06 -12.74
N GLY A 507 -5.82 32.64 -12.34
CA GLY A 507 -5.78 33.91 -11.65
C GLY A 507 -6.14 33.82 -10.16
N ASP A 508 -6.76 34.89 -9.64
CA ASP A 508 -7.09 35.02 -8.22
C ASP A 508 -8.38 34.28 -7.88
N GLU A 509 -8.22 33.03 -7.40
CA GLU A 509 -9.31 32.24 -6.86
C GLU A 509 -9.22 32.09 -5.35
N PHE A 510 -10.34 32.25 -4.65
CA PHE A 510 -10.42 32.19 -3.20
C PHE A 510 -9.73 30.96 -2.60
N TRP A 511 -10.13 29.77 -3.07
CA TRP A 511 -9.59 28.52 -2.53
C TRP A 511 -8.08 28.38 -2.78
N LEU A 512 -7.62 28.73 -3.98
CA LEU A 512 -6.22 28.65 -4.39
C LEU A 512 -5.33 29.57 -3.55
N LEU A 513 -5.73 30.83 -3.42
CA LEU A 513 -5.00 31.81 -2.60
C LEU A 513 -4.93 31.40 -1.13
N LYS A 514 -5.99 30.82 -0.58
CA LYS A 514 -6.01 30.27 0.79
C LYS A 514 -5.03 29.11 0.96
N GLN A 515 -4.95 28.19 0.00
CA GLN A 515 -3.97 27.10 0.07
C GLN A 515 -2.54 27.59 -0.06
N MET A 516 -2.31 28.56 -0.95
CA MET A 516 -0.99 29.20 -1.09
C MET A 516 -0.58 29.91 0.20
N ALA A 517 -1.45 30.73 0.78
CA ALA A 517 -1.21 31.40 2.06
C ALA A 517 -0.83 30.40 3.16
N LYS A 518 -1.57 29.30 3.26
CA LYS A 518 -1.26 28.21 4.21
C LYS A 518 0.11 27.61 3.98
N CYS A 519 0.47 27.31 2.73
CA CYS A 519 1.80 26.79 2.37
C CYS A 519 2.91 27.80 2.73
N TYR A 520 2.68 29.09 2.47
CA TYR A 520 3.63 30.11 2.82
C TYR A 520 3.81 30.24 4.34
N MET A 521 2.72 30.19 5.12
CA MET A 521 2.78 30.21 6.58
C MET A 521 3.56 29.00 7.13
N GLU A 522 3.31 27.80 6.59
CA GLU A 522 4.04 26.56 6.97
C GLU A 522 5.55 26.64 6.65
N LEU A 523 5.94 27.46 5.68
CA LEU A 523 7.33 27.70 5.28
C LEU A 523 7.96 28.94 5.93
N ASP A 524 7.26 29.59 6.85
CA ASP A 524 7.66 30.85 7.50
C ASP A 524 7.84 32.06 6.56
N TYR A 525 7.19 32.02 5.37
CA TYR A 525 7.18 33.12 4.40
C TYR A 525 5.96 34.03 4.64
N HIS A 526 5.97 34.73 5.79
CA HIS A 526 4.80 35.47 6.26
C HIS A 526 4.42 36.67 5.41
N MET A 527 5.38 37.30 4.71
CA MET A 527 5.11 38.40 3.77
C MET A 527 4.29 37.93 2.57
N GLU A 528 4.70 36.82 1.98
CA GLU A 528 4.02 36.24 0.82
C GLU A 528 2.66 35.64 1.21
N ALA A 529 2.54 35.12 2.42
CA ALA A 529 1.26 34.68 2.96
C ALA A 529 0.29 35.86 3.11
N LEU A 530 0.80 37.01 3.62
CA LEU A 530 0.02 38.24 3.79
C LEU A 530 -0.47 38.78 2.43
N ASP A 531 0.39 38.80 1.41
CA ASP A 531 0.02 39.18 0.04
C ASP A 531 -1.14 38.34 -0.51
N CYS A 532 -1.06 37.02 -0.35
CA CYS A 532 -2.16 36.13 -0.73
C CYS A 532 -3.46 36.45 0.01
N LEU A 533 -3.39 36.71 1.32
CA LEU A 533 -4.57 37.01 2.14
C LEU A 533 -5.16 38.38 1.85
N GLU A 534 -4.33 39.38 1.53
CA GLU A 534 -4.78 40.69 1.03
C GLU A 534 -5.55 40.56 -0.29
N ARG A 535 -5.07 39.72 -1.21
CA ARG A 535 -5.78 39.40 -2.46
C ARG A 535 -7.10 38.66 -2.17
N VAL A 536 -7.13 37.75 -1.20
CA VAL A 536 -8.38 37.11 -0.73
C VAL A 536 -9.38 38.16 -0.25
N SER A 537 -8.93 39.17 0.56
CA SER A 537 -9.80 40.19 1.08
C SER A 537 -10.42 41.10 0.01
N ALA A 538 -9.78 41.18 -1.17
CA ALA A 538 -10.25 41.95 -2.31
C ALA A 538 -11.27 41.19 -3.19
N LEU A 539 -11.46 39.88 -2.99
CA LEU A 539 -12.42 39.09 -3.75
C LEU A 539 -13.87 39.38 -3.33
N PRO A 540 -14.81 39.43 -4.30
CA PRO A 540 -16.24 39.53 -3.96
C PRO A 540 -16.69 38.27 -3.18
N GLU A 541 -17.62 38.45 -2.26
CA GLU A 541 -18.22 37.38 -1.44
C GLU A 541 -17.34 36.79 -0.31
N THR A 542 -16.16 37.37 -0.03
CA THR A 542 -15.33 36.95 1.11
C THR A 542 -15.79 37.66 2.41
N THR A 543 -15.78 36.92 3.50
CA THR A 543 -16.06 37.46 4.82
C THR A 543 -14.77 37.73 5.60
N THR A 544 -14.83 38.62 6.57
CA THR A 544 -13.66 38.92 7.42
C THR A 544 -13.16 37.68 8.18
N GLU A 545 -14.00 36.72 8.45
CA GLU A 545 -13.63 35.45 9.10
C GLU A 545 -12.74 34.56 8.20
N ASP A 546 -12.80 34.78 6.88
CA ASP A 546 -12.06 33.97 5.90
C ASP A 546 -10.57 34.31 5.83
N TYR A 547 -10.14 35.51 6.25
CA TYR A 547 -8.75 35.96 6.10
C TYR A 547 -8.15 36.64 7.33
N LEU A 548 -8.93 37.37 8.14
CA LEU A 548 -8.38 38.15 9.25
C LEU A 548 -7.63 37.30 10.29
N PRO A 549 -8.05 36.07 10.65
CA PRO A 549 -7.32 35.27 11.61
C PRO A 549 -5.90 34.93 11.16
N GLU A 550 -5.75 34.50 9.91
CA GLU A 550 -4.47 34.15 9.33
C GLU A 550 -3.60 35.40 9.06
N MET A 551 -4.20 36.53 8.62
CA MET A 551 -3.49 37.80 8.50
C MET A 551 -2.92 38.26 9.84
N ALA A 552 -3.73 38.21 10.88
CA ALA A 552 -3.29 38.57 12.23
C ALA A 552 -2.15 37.68 12.72
N ASP A 553 -2.21 36.35 12.45
CA ASP A 553 -1.14 35.40 12.80
C ASP A 553 0.17 35.74 12.04
N CYS A 554 0.10 36.00 10.73
CA CYS A 554 1.27 36.43 9.95
C CYS A 554 1.88 37.72 10.53
N LEU A 555 1.07 38.73 10.84
CA LEU A 555 1.54 40.00 11.39
C LEU A 555 2.16 39.82 12.78
N VAL A 556 1.60 38.97 13.63
CA VAL A 556 2.18 38.62 14.93
C VAL A 556 3.54 37.95 14.77
N LYS A 557 3.68 37.02 13.83
CA LYS A 557 4.94 36.33 13.52
C LYS A 557 6.01 37.30 12.95
N MET A 558 5.57 38.33 12.27
CA MET A 558 6.43 39.40 11.76
C MET A 558 6.74 40.46 12.81
N ASN A 559 6.20 40.36 14.03
CA ASN A 559 6.27 41.35 15.13
C ASN A 559 5.61 42.70 14.78
N ASP A 560 4.72 42.75 13.80
CA ASP A 560 3.92 43.95 13.48
C ASP A 560 2.63 43.95 14.34
N TYR A 561 2.83 44.16 15.66
CA TYR A 561 1.74 44.03 16.65
C TYR A 561 0.67 45.11 16.50
N ASP A 562 1.03 46.28 15.94
CA ASP A 562 0.07 47.38 15.73
C ASP A 562 -0.97 46.98 14.69
N LYS A 563 -0.52 46.41 13.50
CA LYS A 563 -1.45 45.96 12.46
C LYS A 563 -2.18 44.69 12.91
N ALA A 564 -1.49 43.75 13.53
CA ALA A 564 -2.13 42.55 14.08
C ALA A 564 -3.29 42.92 15.02
N GLN A 565 -3.08 43.89 15.91
CA GLN A 565 -4.11 44.37 16.85
C GLN A 565 -5.31 44.99 16.11
N GLN A 566 -5.08 45.71 15.01
CA GLN A 566 -6.17 46.24 14.18
C GLN A 566 -7.03 45.09 13.59
N CYS A 567 -6.41 44.03 13.05
CA CYS A 567 -7.13 42.85 12.58
C CYS A 567 -7.97 42.22 13.71
N PHE A 568 -7.41 42.07 14.93
CA PHE A 568 -8.15 41.51 16.04
C PHE A 568 -9.29 42.44 16.53
N PHE A 569 -9.15 43.76 16.47
CA PHE A 569 -10.26 44.67 16.74
C PHE A 569 -11.38 44.57 15.70
N GLU A 570 -11.03 44.44 14.43
CA GLU A 570 -12.00 44.23 13.37
C GLU A 570 -12.74 42.92 13.55
N MET A 571 -12.02 41.81 13.84
CA MET A 571 -12.65 40.54 14.21
C MET A 571 -13.61 40.68 15.39
N LYS A 572 -13.21 41.43 16.44
CA LYS A 572 -14.06 41.64 17.61
C LYS A 572 -15.27 42.52 17.29
N TYR A 573 -15.16 43.45 16.38
CA TYR A 573 -16.29 44.25 15.92
C TYR A 573 -17.38 43.40 15.24
N HIS A 574 -16.98 42.44 14.41
CA HIS A 574 -17.88 41.52 13.75
C HIS A 574 -18.40 40.43 14.67
N ASN A 575 -17.55 39.93 15.56
CA ASN A 575 -17.91 38.91 16.56
C ASN A 575 -17.41 39.33 17.96
N PRO A 576 -18.21 40.06 18.74
CA PRO A 576 -17.84 40.62 20.05
C PRO A 576 -17.39 39.56 21.06
N ASP A 577 -17.91 38.34 20.96
CA ASP A 577 -17.61 37.23 21.87
C ASP A 577 -16.48 36.31 21.38
N SER A 578 -15.78 36.66 20.30
CA SER A 578 -14.67 35.86 19.74
C SER A 578 -13.51 35.77 20.75
N PRO A 579 -13.20 34.55 21.26
CA PRO A 579 -12.07 34.38 22.17
C PRO A 579 -10.71 34.59 21.45
N ILE A 580 -10.65 34.28 20.14
CA ILE A 580 -9.43 34.46 19.33
C ILE A 580 -9.09 35.94 19.25
N ALA A 581 -10.08 36.79 18.94
CA ALA A 581 -9.90 38.22 18.87
C ALA A 581 -9.49 38.83 20.24
N ALA A 582 -10.14 38.40 21.31
CA ALA A 582 -9.81 38.86 22.65
C ALA A 582 -8.38 38.51 23.06
N ARG A 583 -7.97 37.24 22.87
CA ARG A 583 -6.60 36.77 23.16
C ARG A 583 -5.55 37.50 22.31
N GLY A 584 -5.84 37.72 21.01
CA GLY A 584 -4.97 38.47 20.12
C GLY A 584 -4.76 39.92 20.57
N ILE A 585 -5.82 40.63 20.97
CA ILE A 585 -5.75 42.03 21.51
C ILE A 585 -4.90 42.06 22.77
N ILE A 586 -5.10 41.11 23.70
CA ILE A 586 -4.33 40.99 24.93
C ILE A 586 -2.86 40.81 24.64
N TRP A 587 -2.54 39.83 23.77
CA TRP A 587 -1.17 39.49 23.41
C TRP A 587 -0.45 40.65 22.69
N CYS A 588 -1.08 41.28 21.69
CA CYS A 588 -0.49 42.43 21.01
C CYS A 588 -0.25 43.59 21.96
N SER A 589 -1.22 43.89 22.85
CA SER A 589 -1.04 44.95 23.88
C SER A 589 0.13 44.63 24.81
N PHE A 590 0.31 43.37 25.19
CA PHE A 590 1.44 42.91 26.00
C PHE A 590 2.76 43.10 25.29
N GLN A 591 2.87 42.60 24.02
CA GLN A 591 4.09 42.72 23.23
C GLN A 591 4.50 44.17 22.94
N MET A 592 3.52 45.07 22.79
CA MET A 592 3.75 46.52 22.67
C MET A 592 4.08 47.21 24.00
N LYS A 593 4.20 46.47 25.11
CA LYS A 593 4.45 46.97 26.48
C LYS A 593 3.39 47.92 27.00
N LEU A 594 2.16 47.81 26.51
CA LEU A 594 0.98 48.56 26.97
C LEU A 594 0.29 47.78 28.10
N TYR A 595 1.02 47.58 29.23
CA TYR A 595 0.63 46.66 30.30
C TYR A 595 -0.73 46.99 30.92
N GLU A 596 -1.05 48.27 31.16
CA GLU A 596 -2.38 48.67 31.70
C GLU A 596 -3.52 48.27 30.75
N LYS A 597 -3.36 48.46 29.42
CA LYS A 597 -4.36 48.04 28.44
C LYS A 597 -4.47 46.53 28.38
N ALA A 598 -3.34 45.82 28.34
CA ALA A 598 -3.29 44.38 28.34
C ALA A 598 -3.99 43.79 29.57
N ARG A 599 -3.72 44.34 30.75
CA ARG A 599 -4.38 43.96 32.02
C ARG A 599 -5.88 44.17 31.96
N THR A 600 -6.33 45.35 31.49
CA THR A 600 -7.75 45.66 31.40
C THR A 600 -8.49 44.67 30.50
N HIS A 601 -7.92 44.37 29.33
CA HIS A 601 -8.51 43.40 28.42
C HIS A 601 -8.45 41.98 28.95
N SER A 602 -7.35 41.59 29.63
CA SER A 602 -7.18 40.27 30.24
C SER A 602 -8.19 40.03 31.35
N ASN A 603 -8.34 40.99 32.30
CA ASN A 603 -9.30 40.86 33.40
C ASN A 603 -10.74 40.74 32.86
N LEU A 604 -11.13 41.59 31.90
CA LEU A 604 -12.44 41.52 31.28
C LEU A 604 -12.69 40.18 30.59
N PHE A 605 -11.66 39.61 29.96
CA PHE A 605 -11.74 38.32 29.29
C PHE A 605 -11.89 37.17 30.30
N LEU A 606 -11.10 37.19 31.39
CA LEU A 606 -11.14 36.18 32.45
C LEU A 606 -12.49 36.21 33.22
N GLU A 607 -13.12 37.37 33.36
CA GLU A 607 -14.41 37.52 34.05
C GLU A 607 -15.61 37.02 33.22
N ARG A 608 -15.54 37.15 31.90
CA ARG A 608 -16.70 36.95 31.00
C ARG A 608 -16.74 35.59 30.30
N ASN A 609 -15.65 34.83 30.31
CA ASN A 609 -15.56 33.58 29.55
C ASN A 609 -15.65 32.34 30.44
N GLU A 610 -16.49 31.40 30.05
CA GLU A 610 -16.62 30.09 30.70
C GLU A 610 -15.59 29.06 30.19
N SER A 611 -14.96 29.31 29.03
CA SER A 611 -14.00 28.36 28.37
C SER A 611 -12.55 28.84 28.48
N LEU A 612 -12.12 29.19 29.70
CA LEU A 612 -10.76 29.63 29.95
C LEU A 612 -9.77 28.47 29.90
N THR A 613 -8.60 28.75 29.38
CA THR A 613 -7.49 27.78 29.26
C THR A 613 -6.37 28.16 30.26
N GLN A 614 -5.50 27.21 30.55
CA GLN A 614 -4.27 27.44 31.28
C GLN A 614 -3.47 28.64 30.71
N GLN A 615 -3.37 28.73 29.37
CA GLN A 615 -2.59 29.76 28.68
C GLN A 615 -3.14 31.17 28.94
N ASP A 616 -4.45 31.33 29.14
CA ASP A 616 -5.07 32.63 29.45
C ASP A 616 -4.56 33.16 30.76
N TYR A 617 -4.43 32.32 31.80
CA TYR A 617 -3.88 32.67 33.07
C TYR A 617 -2.35 32.88 33.04
N ILE A 618 -1.62 32.11 32.25
CA ILE A 618 -0.17 32.29 32.04
C ILE A 618 0.09 33.68 31.45
N VAL A 619 -0.62 34.05 30.40
CA VAL A 619 -0.49 35.38 29.76
C VAL A 619 -0.87 36.51 30.75
N ALA A 620 -1.95 36.33 31.51
CA ALA A 620 -2.30 37.28 32.57
C ALA A 620 -1.17 37.45 33.61
N GLY A 621 -0.57 36.35 34.03
CA GLY A 621 0.59 36.33 34.89
C GLY A 621 1.81 37.03 34.29
N HIS A 622 2.09 36.86 33.01
CA HIS A 622 3.17 37.56 32.30
C HIS A 622 2.95 39.08 32.29
N ILE A 623 1.71 39.51 32.04
CA ILE A 623 1.34 40.95 32.06
C ILE A 623 1.60 41.55 33.41
N GLU A 624 1.11 40.92 34.49
CA GLU A 624 1.30 41.39 35.86
C GLU A 624 2.79 41.42 36.25
N TRP A 625 3.53 40.39 35.87
CA TRP A 625 4.96 40.30 36.18
C TRP A 625 5.78 41.38 35.47
N ALA A 626 5.55 41.57 34.17
CA ALA A 626 6.22 42.59 33.37
C ALA A 626 5.92 44.02 33.85
N ASP A 627 4.76 44.23 34.47
CA ASP A 627 4.38 45.51 35.09
C ASP A 627 4.84 45.66 36.59
N GLY A 628 5.60 44.65 37.07
CA GLY A 628 6.17 44.68 38.43
C GLY A 628 5.26 44.15 39.54
N ASN A 629 4.07 43.66 39.22
CA ASN A 629 3.13 43.13 40.23
C ASN A 629 3.37 41.62 40.45
N TRP A 630 4.33 41.28 41.30
CA TRP A 630 4.69 39.90 41.62
C TRP A 630 3.56 39.07 42.24
N SER A 631 2.77 39.68 43.13
CA SER A 631 1.66 38.98 43.80
C SER A 631 0.53 38.63 42.83
N GLY A 632 0.21 39.52 41.89
CA GLY A 632 -0.76 39.28 40.84
C GLY A 632 -0.28 38.20 39.88
N ALA A 633 0.99 38.28 39.47
CA ALA A 633 1.59 37.27 38.60
C ALA A 633 1.52 35.87 39.24
N LEU A 634 1.93 35.73 40.48
CA LEU A 634 1.89 34.48 41.23
C LEU A 634 0.48 33.89 41.32
N ALA A 635 -0.51 34.70 41.62
CA ALA A 635 -1.91 34.26 41.71
C ALA A 635 -2.42 33.70 40.38
N HIS A 636 -2.12 34.37 39.28
CA HIS A 636 -2.51 33.88 37.95
C HIS A 636 -1.76 32.57 37.55
N TYR A 637 -0.47 32.49 37.80
CA TYR A 637 0.32 31.30 37.52
C TYR A 637 -0.15 30.08 38.31
N GLN A 638 -0.42 30.25 39.61
CA GLN A 638 -0.99 29.18 40.43
C GLN A 638 -2.32 28.68 39.88
N HIS A 639 -3.19 29.59 39.41
CA HIS A 639 -4.46 29.22 38.84
C HIS A 639 -4.27 28.44 37.53
N GLY A 640 -3.39 28.91 36.66
CA GLY A 640 -3.04 28.23 35.42
C GLY A 640 -2.47 26.82 35.64
N ILE A 641 -1.56 26.67 36.63
CA ILE A 641 -0.99 25.37 37.00
C ILE A 641 -2.07 24.43 37.54
N ARG A 642 -2.99 24.91 38.41
CA ARG A 642 -4.10 24.07 38.90
C ARG A 642 -4.99 23.55 37.78
N LEU A 643 -5.28 24.38 36.77
CA LEU A 643 -6.02 23.92 35.56
C LEU A 643 -5.26 22.88 34.76
N PHE A 644 -3.93 23.03 34.67
CA PHE A 644 -3.08 22.08 34.00
C PHE A 644 -3.10 20.70 34.68
N ILE A 645 -2.89 20.71 36.02
CA ILE A 645 -2.91 19.48 36.83
C ILE A 645 -4.29 18.80 36.76
N ALA A 646 -5.36 19.56 36.88
CA ALA A 646 -6.73 19.03 36.82
C ALA A 646 -7.00 18.32 35.47
N LYS A 647 -6.46 18.84 34.37
CA LYS A 647 -6.59 18.23 33.03
C LYS A 647 -5.72 16.98 32.84
N HIS A 648 -4.62 16.85 33.56
CA HIS A 648 -3.64 15.76 33.44
C HIS A 648 -3.64 14.84 34.69
N SER A 649 -4.71 14.86 35.47
CA SER A 649 -4.84 14.03 36.67
C SER A 649 -4.59 12.56 36.38
N GLY A 650 -3.65 11.92 37.11
CA GLY A 650 -3.26 10.51 36.95
C GLY A 650 -2.11 10.24 35.97
N LYS A 651 -1.46 11.28 35.43
CA LYS A 651 -0.24 11.17 34.63
C LYS A 651 0.94 11.82 35.37
N ASP A 652 2.13 11.23 35.17
CA ASP A 652 3.36 11.91 35.58
C ASP A 652 3.59 13.08 34.60
N ILE A 653 3.45 14.30 35.10
CA ILE A 653 3.56 15.55 34.33
C ILE A 653 4.98 16.11 34.29
N GLY A 654 5.90 15.57 35.11
CA GLY A 654 7.30 16.02 35.15
C GLY A 654 7.42 17.55 35.16
N GLU A 655 8.25 18.11 34.29
CA GLU A 655 8.43 19.55 34.09
C GLU A 655 7.51 20.18 33.02
N GLU A 656 6.51 19.46 32.51
CA GLU A 656 5.64 19.97 31.44
C GLU A 656 4.85 21.22 31.81
N TRP A 657 4.62 21.46 33.10
CA TRP A 657 3.99 22.67 33.63
C TRP A 657 4.89 23.92 33.56
N ASN A 658 6.21 23.75 33.32
CA ASN A 658 7.18 24.85 33.41
C ASN A 658 7.12 25.79 32.18
N PHE A 659 6.12 26.66 32.18
CA PHE A 659 5.95 27.69 31.14
C PHE A 659 7.02 28.78 31.21
N ILE A 660 7.64 29.03 32.37
CA ILE A 660 8.71 30.03 32.53
C ILE A 660 9.91 29.69 31.66
N HIS A 661 10.23 28.41 31.56
CA HIS A 661 11.29 27.94 30.65
C HIS A 661 10.87 28.06 29.19
N LYS A 662 9.62 27.74 28.86
CA LYS A 662 9.07 27.81 27.50
C LYS A 662 9.01 29.24 26.97
N ASP A 663 8.60 30.18 27.81
CA ASP A 663 8.37 31.58 27.43
C ASP A 663 9.54 32.52 27.83
N ARG A 664 10.71 31.92 28.08
CA ARG A 664 11.91 32.63 28.58
C ARG A 664 12.31 33.83 27.71
N GLU A 665 12.30 33.68 26.40
CA GLU A 665 12.68 34.75 25.47
C GLU A 665 11.71 35.93 25.55
N THR A 666 10.41 35.64 25.59
CA THR A 666 9.37 36.63 25.73
C THR A 666 9.51 37.40 27.05
N LEU A 667 9.70 36.69 28.16
CA LEU A 667 9.90 37.31 29.48
C LEU A 667 11.13 38.21 29.52
N GLN A 668 12.23 37.80 28.90
CA GLN A 668 13.45 38.64 28.82
C GLN A 668 13.23 39.92 27.98
N GLN A 669 12.46 39.86 26.90
CA GLN A 669 12.10 41.03 26.09
C GLN A 669 11.31 42.07 26.89
N HIS A 670 10.57 41.62 27.89
CA HIS A 670 9.82 42.47 28.84
C HIS A 670 10.60 42.83 30.10
N GLY A 671 11.92 42.57 30.12
CA GLY A 671 12.82 43.07 31.20
C GLY A 671 12.91 42.15 32.41
N ILE A 672 12.34 40.95 32.37
CA ILE A 672 12.43 39.99 33.46
C ILE A 672 13.77 39.27 33.39
N THR A 673 14.54 39.32 34.47
CA THR A 673 15.89 38.77 34.51
C THR A 673 15.88 37.26 34.70
N PRO A 674 16.95 36.53 34.25
CA PRO A 674 17.06 35.10 34.50
C PRO A 674 17.02 34.73 35.99
N SER A 675 17.53 35.60 36.88
CA SER A 675 17.46 35.38 38.32
C SER A 675 16.02 35.47 38.85
N ASP A 676 15.23 36.43 38.36
CA ASP A 676 13.82 36.54 38.71
C ASP A 676 13.01 35.33 38.21
N MET A 677 13.34 34.82 37.01
CA MET A 677 12.72 33.60 36.46
C MET A 677 12.97 32.38 37.34
N MET A 678 14.20 32.21 37.81
CA MET A 678 14.54 31.12 38.75
C MET A 678 13.83 31.27 40.07
N LEU A 679 13.77 32.48 40.63
CA LEU A 679 13.06 32.73 41.86
C LEU A 679 11.57 32.42 41.74
N MET A 680 10.93 32.85 40.65
CA MET A 680 9.51 32.52 40.38
C MET A 680 9.29 31.02 40.21
N TYR A 681 10.20 30.33 39.51
CA TYR A 681 10.17 28.91 39.38
C TYR A 681 10.24 28.19 40.73
N ASP A 682 11.20 28.56 41.58
CA ASP A 682 11.38 27.97 42.91
C ASP A 682 10.12 28.15 43.77
N ILE A 683 9.49 29.36 43.74
CA ILE A 683 8.24 29.64 44.47
C ILE A 683 7.10 28.71 43.97
N LEU A 684 6.93 28.58 42.66
CA LEU A 684 5.87 27.79 42.10
C LEU A 684 6.09 26.26 42.28
N SER A 685 7.36 25.81 42.23
CA SER A 685 7.73 24.42 42.49
C SER A 685 7.48 24.01 43.95
N ALA A 686 7.84 24.84 44.88
CA ALA A 686 7.63 24.58 46.30
C ALA A 686 6.14 24.43 46.69
N GLU A 687 5.25 25.09 45.94
CA GLU A 687 3.80 24.96 46.16
C GLU A 687 3.22 23.66 45.55
N LEU A 688 3.81 23.15 44.47
CA LEU A 688 3.41 21.90 43.89
C LEU A 688 3.74 20.71 44.78
N ASP A 689 4.89 20.75 45.49
CA ASP A 689 5.31 19.72 46.44
C ASP A 689 4.42 19.66 47.70
N HIS A 690 3.61 20.68 47.95
CA HIS A 690 2.67 20.74 49.07
C HIS A 690 1.24 20.37 48.72
N THR A 691 0.94 20.05 47.46
CA THR A 691 -0.40 19.68 46.95
C THR A 691 -0.58 18.17 46.73
N ASP A 692 0.43 17.34 47.02
CA ASP A 692 0.34 15.87 47.17
C ASP A 692 -0.03 15.50 48.66
#